data_9aa3550aff02bc9f553f1ae3c2aa3b1b
#
_entry.id   9aa3550aff02bc9f553f1ae3c2aa3b1b
#
_cell.length_a   1.000
_cell.length_b   1.000
_cell.length_c   1.000
_cell.angle_alpha   90.00
_cell.angle_beta   90.00
_cell.angle_gamma   90.00
#
_symmetry.space_group_name_H-M   'P 1'
#
loop_
_entity.id
_entity.type
_entity.pdbx_description
1 polymer ?
#
loop_
_entity_poly.entity_id
_entity_poly.type
_entity_poly.pdbx_seq_one_letter_code
_entity_poly.pdbx_strand_id
1 'polypeptide(L)'
;MSTDSHSTKTSVGAAYPKSDMTNGRGTTSPSFPELEQEVLKYWEEHETFKKSVAQREDAEEYVFYDGPPFANGLPHYGHLLTGYVKDIVPRFRTMMGYKVDRRFGWDTHGLPAELEAEKQLGIKNHTEIDDMGLAEFNAYCKKSVLKYTQEWKDYVTRQGRWVDFDNGYKTLDIGYMESVLWAFKTLYDKGLIYKGFRVLPYSWAEHTPLSNQETHLDDSYKMRQDPALTVAMPLCIPADHPLSGTPFDGAAALIWTTTPWTLPSNLAIAVHPNETYVVVEVAGEKAPAQFAGSRVVLAEARLSAYSRELGKKPKVMARVTGSELAGLSYTPVFNYFADNANSFQILLADYVTMDSGTGVVHQAPAFGEDDMNTCNKYDIPLVIPVDMDGKFISEVPEYEGLLVFDANPRIIKDIKGLGRVFRQETIDHSYPHSWRSGEPLIYMALPSWFVAVTKFRDRMVELNHDDITWIPSHIRDGQFGKWLSNARDWNISRNRYWGAPIPVWESDDPNYPRTDVYGSLDELERDFGVRPTNLHRPDIDQLVRPNPDDPTGKSMMRRVPEVLDCWFESGSMPYAQVHYPFENKEWFESHYPGDFIVEYIGQTRGWFYTLHVLATALFDKPSYKAVVAHGIVLGNDGLKMSKSKGNYPNVNEVFDRDGSDAMRWFLMSSPILRGGNLVVTEQGIRDGVRQALLPLWNTYSFFQMYASEEATFPVSYTHLTLPTSDLV
;
A
#
# COMPACT_ATOMS: atom_id res chain seq x y z
N MET A 1 68.16 -25.77 12.28
CA MET A 1 67.38 -25.98 13.51
C MET A 1 65.94 -26.01 13.05
N SER A 2 65.40 -27.23 12.98
CA SER A 2 64.04 -27.53 12.56
C SER A 2 63.09 -27.28 13.75
N THR A 3 62.01 -26.58 13.49
CA THR A 3 60.87 -26.56 14.40
C THR A 3 59.74 -27.33 13.72
N ASP A 4 59.61 -28.58 14.07
CA ASP A 4 58.45 -29.42 13.78
C ASP A 4 57.21 -28.84 14.47
N SER A 5 56.30 -28.29 13.72
CA SER A 5 54.94 -28.07 14.18
C SER A 5 54.11 -29.34 13.90
N HIS A 6 53.93 -30.15 14.93
CA HIS A 6 52.99 -31.27 14.91
C HIS A 6 51.56 -30.74 14.77
N SER A 7 51.06 -30.72 13.55
CA SER A 7 49.63 -30.67 13.26
C SER A 7 49.02 -32.04 13.59
N THR A 8 48.43 -32.18 14.74
CA THR A 8 47.60 -33.33 15.08
C THR A 8 46.35 -33.30 14.21
N LYS A 9 46.42 -33.96 13.06
CA LYS A 9 45.22 -34.30 12.28
C LYS A 9 44.45 -35.39 13.02
N THR A 10 43.53 -35.04 13.85
CA THR A 10 42.48 -35.95 14.29
C THR A 10 41.46 -36.08 13.16
N SER A 11 41.74 -37.02 12.24
CA SER A 11 40.72 -37.47 11.30
C SER A 11 39.81 -38.47 12.01
N VAL A 12 38.81 -37.98 12.70
CA VAL A 12 37.71 -38.84 13.10
C VAL A 12 36.76 -38.94 11.91
N GLY A 13 36.88 -40.01 11.14
CA GLY A 13 35.91 -40.34 10.11
C GLY A 13 34.55 -40.64 10.79
N ALA A 14 33.53 -39.95 10.44
CA ALA A 14 32.17 -40.27 10.86
C ALA A 14 31.63 -41.39 9.97
N ALA A 15 31.14 -42.47 10.58
CA ALA A 15 30.40 -43.47 9.83
C ALA A 15 29.14 -42.84 9.23
N TYR A 16 28.83 -43.12 7.97
CA TYR A 16 27.57 -42.63 7.39
C TYR A 16 26.36 -43.27 8.10
N PRO A 17 25.29 -42.53 8.34
CA PRO A 17 24.10 -43.08 9.00
C PRO A 17 23.46 -44.13 8.10
N LYS A 18 23.31 -45.35 8.62
CA LYS A 18 22.50 -46.40 7.98
C LYS A 18 21.06 -46.21 8.44
N SER A 19 20.11 -46.03 7.50
CA SER A 19 18.72 -46.15 7.81
C SER A 19 18.36 -47.61 7.98
N ASP A 20 17.55 -47.95 8.98
CA ASP A 20 16.96 -49.26 9.08
C ASP A 20 15.88 -49.42 8.00
N MET A 21 16.35 -49.79 6.79
CA MET A 21 15.48 -50.00 5.62
C MET A 21 14.57 -51.23 5.81
N THR A 22 14.69 -51.92 6.94
CA THR A 22 13.98 -53.17 7.21
C THR A 22 12.75 -53.01 8.07
N ASN A 23 12.18 -51.81 8.20
CA ASN A 23 10.89 -51.62 8.89
C ASN A 23 9.76 -52.49 8.33
N GLY A 24 10.00 -53.79 8.25
CA GLY A 24 9.00 -54.88 8.06
C GLY A 24 8.06 -54.76 6.86
N ARG A 25 8.10 -53.70 6.08
CA ARG A 25 7.14 -53.43 5.01
C ARG A 25 7.66 -53.66 3.60
N GLY A 26 8.78 -54.32 3.40
CA GLY A 26 9.22 -54.78 2.07
C GLY A 26 9.07 -53.79 0.87
N THR A 27 8.85 -52.51 1.10
CA THR A 27 8.62 -51.51 0.07
C THR A 27 9.89 -50.72 -0.17
N THR A 28 10.41 -50.83 -1.36
CA THR A 28 11.59 -50.07 -1.85
C THR A 28 11.28 -48.59 -2.11
N SER A 29 10.05 -48.14 -1.94
CA SER A 29 9.65 -46.78 -2.22
C SER A 29 9.21 -46.08 -0.91
N PRO A 30 9.87 -44.99 -0.51
CA PRO A 30 9.50 -44.28 0.71
C PRO A 30 8.18 -43.51 0.54
N SER A 31 7.46 -43.34 1.63
CA SER A 31 6.41 -42.30 1.75
C SER A 31 7.10 -41.02 2.19
N PHE A 32 7.35 -40.08 1.26
CA PHE A 32 7.98 -38.81 1.61
C PHE A 32 7.17 -37.99 2.63
N PRO A 33 5.81 -37.91 2.57
CA PRO A 33 5.03 -37.25 3.59
C PRO A 33 5.19 -37.84 5.01
N GLU A 34 5.27 -39.18 5.14
CA GLU A 34 5.50 -39.84 6.42
C GLU A 34 6.92 -39.54 6.94
N LEU A 35 7.93 -39.63 6.05
CA LEU A 35 9.31 -39.30 6.39
C LEU A 35 9.46 -37.83 6.87
N GLU A 36 8.80 -36.91 6.20
CA GLU A 36 8.78 -35.51 6.63
C GLU A 36 8.24 -35.33 8.04
N GLN A 37 7.15 -36.01 8.38
CA GLN A 37 6.53 -35.94 9.72
C GLN A 37 7.46 -36.55 10.79
N GLU A 38 8.15 -37.65 10.47
CA GLU A 38 9.18 -38.22 11.37
C GLU A 38 10.33 -37.23 11.62
N VAL A 39 10.78 -36.55 10.57
CA VAL A 39 11.83 -35.52 10.68
C VAL A 39 11.35 -34.30 11.48
N LEU A 40 10.13 -33.83 11.26
CA LEU A 40 9.56 -32.71 12.04
C LEU A 40 9.47 -33.07 13.53
N LYS A 41 9.01 -34.28 13.85
CA LYS A 41 8.99 -34.78 15.23
C LYS A 41 10.39 -34.85 15.83
N TYR A 42 11.38 -35.36 15.11
CA TYR A 42 12.77 -35.38 15.54
C TYR A 42 13.30 -33.97 15.82
N TRP A 43 13.00 -32.99 14.96
CA TRP A 43 13.43 -31.60 15.16
C TRP A 43 12.82 -30.98 16.39
N GLU A 44 11.57 -31.26 16.70
CA GLU A 44 10.89 -30.79 17.90
C GLU A 44 11.48 -31.41 19.16
N GLU A 45 11.57 -32.74 19.23
CA GLU A 45 12.11 -33.49 20.38
C GLU A 45 13.56 -33.12 20.71
N HIS A 46 14.35 -32.79 19.70
CA HIS A 46 15.76 -32.48 19.86
C HIS A 46 16.06 -30.98 19.83
N GLU A 47 15.06 -30.11 19.72
CA GLU A 47 15.21 -28.66 19.58
C GLU A 47 16.23 -28.27 18.51
N THR A 48 16.20 -28.97 17.35
CA THR A 48 17.25 -28.91 16.33
C THR A 48 17.50 -27.48 15.83
N PHE A 49 16.43 -26.70 15.60
CA PHE A 49 16.55 -25.31 15.18
C PHE A 49 17.23 -24.45 16.24
N LYS A 50 16.78 -24.50 17.50
CA LYS A 50 17.36 -23.72 18.61
C LYS A 50 18.83 -24.05 18.79
N LYS A 51 19.18 -25.33 18.75
CA LYS A 51 20.59 -25.79 18.83
C LYS A 51 21.42 -25.29 17.65
N SER A 52 20.85 -25.25 16.45
CA SER A 52 21.57 -24.76 15.27
C SER A 52 21.96 -23.29 15.39
N VAL A 53 21.14 -22.47 16.06
CA VAL A 53 21.45 -21.06 16.38
C VAL A 53 22.46 -20.98 17.53
N ALA A 54 22.20 -21.67 18.65
CA ALA A 54 23.06 -21.65 19.84
C ALA A 54 24.50 -22.09 19.57
N GLN A 55 24.71 -23.07 18.69
CA GLN A 55 26.05 -23.51 18.27
C GLN A 55 26.86 -22.46 17.51
N ARG A 56 26.24 -21.37 17.12
CA ARG A 56 26.81 -20.26 16.33
C ARG A 56 26.76 -18.93 17.06
N GLU A 57 26.69 -18.96 18.41
CA GLU A 57 26.54 -17.75 19.20
C GLU A 57 27.67 -16.74 18.94
N ASP A 58 28.90 -17.23 18.76
CA ASP A 58 30.08 -16.39 18.49
C ASP A 58 30.40 -16.25 17.00
N ALA A 59 29.53 -16.74 16.11
CA ALA A 59 29.73 -16.65 14.67
C ALA A 59 29.25 -15.30 14.11
N GLU A 60 29.73 -14.95 12.91
CA GLU A 60 29.23 -13.80 12.15
C GLU A 60 27.71 -13.93 11.94
N GLU A 61 26.99 -12.87 12.24
CA GLU A 61 25.53 -12.84 12.05
C GLU A 61 25.16 -12.52 10.61
N TYR A 62 24.16 -13.23 10.10
CA TYR A 62 23.48 -12.94 8.85
C TYR A 62 22.07 -12.46 9.16
N VAL A 63 21.83 -11.16 9.00
CA VAL A 63 20.60 -10.50 9.43
C VAL A 63 19.50 -10.67 8.39
N PHE A 64 18.49 -11.43 8.76
CA PHE A 64 17.32 -11.69 7.94
C PHE A 64 16.09 -10.99 8.55
N TYR A 65 15.37 -10.20 7.73
CA TYR A 65 14.12 -9.60 8.12
C TYR A 65 12.93 -10.37 7.53
N ASP A 66 12.04 -10.79 8.40
CA ASP A 66 10.81 -11.50 8.05
C ASP A 66 9.63 -10.52 7.99
N GLY A 67 9.06 -10.33 6.79
CA GLY A 67 7.89 -9.48 6.60
C GLY A 67 6.68 -10.02 7.35
N PRO A 68 6.00 -9.21 8.18
CA PRO A 68 4.94 -9.68 9.05
C PRO A 68 3.64 -9.92 8.26
N PRO A 69 3.07 -11.15 8.28
CA PRO A 69 1.73 -11.36 7.75
C PRO A 69 0.65 -10.90 8.74
N PHE A 70 -0.56 -10.65 8.22
CA PHE A 70 -1.75 -10.51 9.04
C PHE A 70 -2.24 -11.89 9.51
N ALA A 71 -2.46 -12.05 10.82
CA ALA A 71 -2.99 -13.28 11.40
C ALA A 71 -4.53 -13.39 11.36
N ASN A 72 -5.21 -12.52 10.64
CA ASN A 72 -6.67 -12.50 10.50
C ASN A 72 -7.22 -13.40 9.37
N GLY A 73 -6.34 -14.15 8.70
CA GLY A 73 -6.69 -15.08 7.63
C GLY A 73 -5.75 -16.27 7.57
N LEU A 74 -6.23 -17.39 7.00
CA LEU A 74 -5.42 -18.59 6.78
C LEU A 74 -4.40 -18.37 5.68
N PRO A 75 -3.19 -18.99 5.78
CA PRO A 75 -2.17 -18.92 4.76
C PRO A 75 -2.62 -19.51 3.41
N HIS A 76 -1.97 -19.10 2.34
CA HIS A 76 -2.22 -19.53 0.96
C HIS A 76 -0.90 -19.76 0.19
N TYR A 77 -0.97 -20.22 -1.07
CA TYR A 77 0.22 -20.56 -1.89
C TYR A 77 1.25 -19.42 -2.03
N GLY A 78 0.82 -18.17 -2.03
CA GLY A 78 1.75 -17.03 -2.02
C GLY A 78 2.64 -17.03 -0.78
N HIS A 79 2.04 -17.21 0.39
CA HIS A 79 2.78 -17.33 1.65
C HIS A 79 3.68 -18.57 1.69
N LEU A 80 3.25 -19.68 1.05
CA LEU A 80 4.03 -20.91 0.95
C LEU A 80 5.33 -20.67 0.19
N LEU A 81 5.25 -20.09 -0.99
CA LEU A 81 6.42 -19.79 -1.82
C LEU A 81 7.40 -18.90 -1.06
N THR A 82 6.91 -17.76 -0.56
CA THR A 82 7.72 -16.83 0.24
C THR A 82 8.35 -17.54 1.44
N GLY A 83 7.57 -18.36 2.15
CA GLY A 83 8.02 -19.16 3.30
C GLY A 83 9.17 -20.13 2.98
N TYR A 84 9.15 -20.76 1.80
CA TYR A 84 10.28 -21.62 1.38
C TYR A 84 11.57 -20.80 1.14
N VAL A 85 11.48 -19.65 0.51
CA VAL A 85 12.66 -18.79 0.31
C VAL A 85 13.17 -18.25 1.64
N LYS A 86 12.26 -17.84 2.54
CA LYS A 86 12.56 -17.43 3.93
C LYS A 86 13.21 -18.54 4.76
N ASP A 87 13.10 -19.80 4.37
CA ASP A 87 13.79 -20.91 5.00
C ASP A 87 15.10 -21.29 4.31
N ILE A 88 15.09 -21.40 2.96
CA ILE A 88 16.22 -21.89 2.18
C ILE A 88 17.44 -20.98 2.35
N VAL A 89 17.28 -19.67 2.20
CA VAL A 89 18.41 -18.73 2.29
C VAL A 89 19.00 -18.67 3.69
N PRO A 90 18.23 -18.48 4.78
CA PRO A 90 18.74 -18.55 6.15
C PRO A 90 19.35 -19.91 6.50
N ARG A 91 18.74 -21.02 6.06
CA ARG A 91 19.27 -22.37 6.30
C ARG A 91 20.61 -22.60 5.58
N PHE A 92 20.70 -22.14 4.34
CA PHE A 92 21.97 -22.19 3.59
C PHE A 92 23.07 -21.37 4.29
N ARG A 93 22.77 -20.17 4.74
CA ARG A 93 23.72 -19.34 5.50
C ARG A 93 24.13 -19.99 6.82
N THR A 94 23.17 -20.62 7.53
CA THR A 94 23.49 -21.43 8.72
C THR A 94 24.45 -22.58 8.39
N MET A 95 24.26 -23.28 7.27
CA MET A 95 25.15 -24.33 6.82
C MET A 95 26.56 -23.81 6.46
N MET A 96 26.66 -22.56 6.02
CA MET A 96 27.94 -21.88 5.78
C MET A 96 28.64 -21.39 7.05
N GLY A 97 28.02 -21.54 8.22
CA GLY A 97 28.60 -21.19 9.50
C GLY A 97 28.08 -19.91 10.12
N TYR A 98 27.21 -19.15 9.45
CA TYR A 98 26.63 -17.93 10.00
C TYR A 98 25.62 -18.22 11.11
N LYS A 99 25.53 -17.32 12.11
CA LYS A 99 24.40 -17.23 13.02
C LYS A 99 23.25 -16.52 12.28
N VAL A 100 22.08 -17.13 12.24
CA VAL A 100 20.91 -16.58 11.58
C VAL A 100 19.71 -16.69 12.50
N ASP A 101 19.39 -15.61 13.17
CA ASP A 101 18.15 -15.49 13.94
C ASP A 101 16.96 -15.34 12.96
N ARG A 102 15.87 -16.04 13.26
CA ARG A 102 14.67 -16.08 12.43
C ARG A 102 13.46 -15.78 13.29
N ARG A 103 13.11 -14.50 13.42
CA ARG A 103 11.97 -14.05 14.18
C ARG A 103 10.71 -14.04 13.30
N PHE A 104 9.64 -14.64 13.79
CA PHE A 104 8.33 -14.46 13.15
C PHE A 104 7.71 -13.12 13.57
N GLY A 105 7.06 -12.43 12.65
CA GLY A 105 6.39 -11.16 12.94
C GLY A 105 4.90 -11.21 12.63
N TRP A 106 4.13 -10.36 13.29
CA TRP A 106 2.71 -10.20 13.07
C TRP A 106 2.35 -8.75 12.83
N ASP A 107 1.73 -8.47 11.68
CA ASP A 107 1.04 -7.22 11.44
C ASP A 107 -0.36 -7.31 12.07
N THR A 108 -0.65 -6.45 13.03
CA THR A 108 -1.83 -6.58 13.90
C THR A 108 -2.76 -5.39 13.84
N HIS A 109 -2.44 -4.36 13.05
CA HIS A 109 -3.18 -3.11 12.97
C HIS A 109 -3.75 -2.83 11.56
N GLY A 110 -4.58 -1.81 11.48
CA GLY A 110 -5.09 -1.25 10.23
C GLY A 110 -6.38 -1.88 9.73
N LEU A 111 -6.79 -1.41 8.57
CA LEU A 111 -8.06 -1.74 7.93
C LEU A 111 -8.38 -3.25 7.86
N PRO A 112 -7.43 -4.17 7.54
CA PRO A 112 -7.73 -5.59 7.51
C PRO A 112 -8.21 -6.15 8.84
N ALA A 113 -7.65 -5.65 9.94
CA ALA A 113 -7.99 -6.10 11.29
C ALA A 113 -9.38 -5.62 11.71
N GLU A 114 -9.69 -4.34 11.44
CA GLU A 114 -11.01 -3.76 11.74
C GLU A 114 -12.12 -4.42 10.93
N LEU A 115 -11.97 -4.55 9.60
CA LEU A 115 -12.99 -5.16 8.76
C LEU A 115 -13.30 -6.61 9.12
N GLU A 116 -12.30 -7.39 9.55
CA GLU A 116 -12.56 -8.74 10.03
C GLU A 116 -13.33 -8.73 11.37
N ALA A 117 -13.01 -7.79 12.26
CA ALA A 117 -13.74 -7.59 13.51
C ALA A 117 -15.19 -7.13 13.24
N GLU A 118 -15.40 -6.12 12.39
CA GLU A 118 -16.71 -5.65 11.96
C GLU A 118 -17.57 -6.80 11.39
N LYS A 119 -16.97 -7.57 10.48
CA LYS A 119 -17.64 -8.74 9.89
C LYS A 119 -18.04 -9.78 10.93
N GLN A 120 -17.18 -10.09 11.90
CA GLN A 120 -17.46 -11.05 12.96
C GLN A 120 -18.52 -10.54 13.93
N LEU A 121 -18.57 -9.24 14.18
CA LEU A 121 -19.57 -8.57 15.02
C LEU A 121 -20.88 -8.30 14.28
N GLY A 122 -20.89 -8.39 12.94
CA GLY A 122 -22.05 -8.07 12.10
C GLY A 122 -22.30 -6.56 11.96
N ILE A 123 -21.30 -5.73 12.24
CA ILE A 123 -21.34 -4.26 12.12
C ILE A 123 -21.42 -3.86 10.64
N LYS A 124 -22.29 -2.90 10.34
CA LYS A 124 -22.54 -2.44 8.97
C LYS A 124 -22.13 -1.00 8.73
N ASN A 125 -21.98 -0.21 9.78
CA ASN A 125 -21.60 1.20 9.70
C ASN A 125 -20.91 1.65 11.00
N HIS A 126 -20.17 2.76 10.91
CA HIS A 126 -19.38 3.30 12.02
C HIS A 126 -20.21 3.74 13.23
N THR A 127 -21.48 4.15 13.05
CA THR A 127 -22.36 4.51 14.17
C THR A 127 -22.58 3.34 15.12
N GLU A 128 -22.62 2.12 14.61
CA GLU A 128 -22.74 0.91 15.44
C GLU A 128 -21.49 0.66 16.29
N ILE A 129 -20.31 1.10 15.84
CA ILE A 129 -19.08 1.07 16.63
C ILE A 129 -19.12 2.10 17.75
N ASP A 130 -19.58 3.30 17.45
CA ASP A 130 -19.76 4.38 18.44
C ASP A 130 -20.77 3.97 19.52
N ASP A 131 -21.87 3.34 19.13
CA ASP A 131 -22.89 2.80 20.05
C ASP A 131 -22.36 1.66 20.93
N MET A 132 -21.51 0.79 20.38
CA MET A 132 -20.85 -0.28 21.14
C MET A 132 -19.83 0.28 22.14
N GLY A 133 -19.15 1.36 21.77
CA GLY A 133 -18.06 1.96 22.49
C GLY A 133 -16.67 1.50 22.05
N LEU A 134 -15.81 2.49 21.82
CA LEU A 134 -14.48 2.31 21.25
C LEU A 134 -13.60 1.31 22.03
N ALA A 135 -13.70 1.30 23.36
CA ALA A 135 -12.93 0.37 24.20
C ALA A 135 -13.30 -1.09 23.94
N GLU A 136 -14.59 -1.38 23.82
CA GLU A 136 -15.09 -2.73 23.56
C GLU A 136 -14.72 -3.19 22.15
N PHE A 137 -14.90 -2.34 21.16
CA PHE A 137 -14.51 -2.61 19.78
C PHE A 137 -13.00 -2.90 19.66
N ASN A 138 -12.14 -2.05 20.23
CA ASN A 138 -10.69 -2.25 20.16
C ASN A 138 -10.21 -3.47 20.95
N ALA A 139 -10.85 -3.81 22.08
CA ALA A 139 -10.59 -5.07 22.79
C ALA A 139 -10.94 -6.29 21.92
N TYR A 140 -12.02 -6.20 21.14
CA TYR A 140 -12.38 -7.26 20.19
C TYR A 140 -11.38 -7.36 19.04
N CYS A 141 -10.97 -6.23 18.44
CA CYS A 141 -9.91 -6.19 17.42
C CYS A 141 -8.64 -6.87 17.91
N LYS A 142 -8.15 -6.50 19.09
CA LYS A 142 -6.96 -7.10 19.73
C LYS A 142 -7.05 -8.61 19.86
N LYS A 143 -8.22 -9.13 20.20
CA LYS A 143 -8.47 -10.59 20.29
C LYS A 143 -8.53 -11.24 18.91
N SER A 144 -9.20 -10.60 17.96
CA SER A 144 -9.44 -11.12 16.62
C SER A 144 -8.17 -11.24 15.79
N VAL A 145 -7.24 -10.27 15.89
CA VAL A 145 -6.01 -10.24 15.07
C VAL A 145 -5.02 -11.37 15.36
N LEU A 146 -5.14 -12.03 16.49
CA LEU A 146 -4.31 -13.16 16.88
C LEU A 146 -5.03 -14.53 16.74
N LYS A 147 -6.21 -14.54 16.15
CA LYS A 147 -7.09 -15.72 16.10
C LYS A 147 -6.48 -16.92 15.38
N TYR A 148 -5.74 -16.70 14.29
CA TYR A 148 -5.21 -17.75 13.44
C TYR A 148 -3.70 -17.99 13.63
N THR A 149 -3.12 -17.49 14.73
CA THR A 149 -1.67 -17.65 14.98
C THR A 149 -1.26 -19.10 15.13
N GLN A 150 -2.10 -19.96 15.72
CA GLN A 150 -1.81 -21.38 15.85
C GLN A 150 -1.86 -22.10 14.50
N GLU A 151 -2.89 -21.86 13.69
CA GLU A 151 -3.00 -22.43 12.35
C GLU A 151 -1.84 -22.01 11.44
N TRP A 152 -1.36 -20.77 11.60
CA TRP A 152 -0.14 -20.32 10.92
C TRP A 152 1.10 -21.08 11.41
N LYS A 153 1.24 -21.28 12.72
CA LYS A 153 2.36 -22.04 13.30
C LYS A 153 2.35 -23.47 12.75
N ASP A 154 1.19 -24.14 12.77
CA ASP A 154 1.04 -25.51 12.26
C ASP A 154 1.38 -25.59 10.76
N TYR A 155 0.90 -24.63 9.97
CA TYR A 155 1.16 -24.55 8.53
C TYR A 155 2.65 -24.34 8.21
N VAL A 156 3.29 -23.39 8.89
CA VAL A 156 4.72 -23.08 8.70
C VAL A 156 5.60 -24.23 9.19
N THR A 157 5.21 -24.88 10.30
CA THR A 157 5.91 -26.09 10.79
C THR A 157 5.77 -27.24 9.79
N ARG A 158 4.56 -27.50 9.27
CA ARG A 158 4.35 -28.55 8.24
C ARG A 158 5.11 -28.27 6.94
N GLN A 159 5.32 -26.99 6.61
CA GLN A 159 6.19 -26.57 5.51
C GLN A 159 7.66 -26.94 5.73
N GLY A 160 8.07 -27.24 6.97
CA GLY A 160 9.45 -27.53 7.37
C GLY A 160 10.31 -26.29 7.52
N ARG A 161 9.70 -25.12 7.68
CA ARG A 161 10.40 -23.84 7.87
C ARG A 161 10.85 -23.70 9.33
N TRP A 162 12.11 -23.35 9.53
CA TRP A 162 12.68 -23.00 10.83
C TRP A 162 12.48 -21.52 11.13
N VAL A 163 11.71 -21.24 12.17
CA VAL A 163 11.44 -19.85 12.62
C VAL A 163 11.03 -19.84 14.09
N ASP A 164 11.43 -18.81 14.81
CA ASP A 164 11.07 -18.59 16.21
C ASP A 164 9.73 -17.86 16.32
N PHE A 165 8.69 -18.61 16.73
CA PHE A 165 7.37 -18.07 17.03
C PHE A 165 7.26 -17.55 18.47
N ASP A 166 8.08 -18.08 19.40
CA ASP A 166 7.95 -17.79 20.82
C ASP A 166 8.49 -16.39 21.15
N ASN A 167 9.55 -15.96 20.45
CA ASN A 167 10.15 -14.63 20.57
C ASN A 167 9.81 -13.74 19.37
N GLY A 168 8.67 -14.02 18.73
CA GLY A 168 8.16 -13.21 17.63
C GLY A 168 7.78 -11.80 18.07
N TYR A 169 7.75 -10.84 17.13
CA TYR A 169 7.27 -9.49 17.39
C TYR A 169 5.84 -9.30 16.88
N LYS A 170 5.13 -8.34 17.48
CA LYS A 170 3.80 -7.91 17.03
C LYS A 170 3.77 -6.39 16.95
N THR A 171 3.19 -5.83 15.92
CA THR A 171 3.11 -4.37 15.80
C THR A 171 2.29 -3.73 16.93
N LEU A 172 1.42 -4.50 17.60
CA LEU A 172 0.66 -4.07 18.79
C LEU A 172 1.45 -4.09 20.10
N ASP A 173 2.67 -4.66 20.14
CA ASP A 173 3.45 -4.71 21.36
C ASP A 173 3.90 -3.30 21.75
N ILE A 174 3.84 -2.95 23.03
CA ILE A 174 4.08 -1.57 23.50
C ILE A 174 5.48 -1.06 23.15
N GLY A 175 6.51 -1.91 23.25
CA GLY A 175 7.87 -1.55 22.85
C GLY A 175 8.01 -1.33 21.35
N TYR A 176 7.29 -2.14 20.54
CA TYR A 176 7.24 -1.92 19.10
C TYR A 176 6.59 -0.56 18.78
N MET A 177 5.43 -0.28 19.38
CA MET A 177 4.72 0.98 19.18
C MET A 177 5.55 2.18 19.67
N GLU A 178 6.28 2.06 20.79
CA GLU A 178 7.16 3.14 21.27
C GLU A 178 8.25 3.47 20.23
N SER A 179 8.85 2.47 19.61
CA SER A 179 9.80 2.69 18.51
C SER A 179 9.15 3.35 17.27
N VAL A 180 7.88 3.06 17.01
CA VAL A 180 7.09 3.73 15.95
C VAL A 180 6.85 5.20 16.30
N LEU A 181 6.49 5.51 17.55
CA LEU A 181 6.36 6.88 18.03
C LEU A 181 7.69 7.65 17.92
N TRP A 182 8.80 7.01 18.29
CA TRP A 182 10.14 7.57 18.14
C TRP A 182 10.46 7.91 16.67
N ALA A 183 10.13 7.02 15.75
CA ALA A 183 10.35 7.26 14.33
C ALA A 183 9.53 8.46 13.83
N PHE A 184 8.25 8.53 14.20
CA PHE A 184 7.38 9.66 13.88
C PHE A 184 7.98 10.98 14.41
N LYS A 185 8.32 11.03 15.71
CA LYS A 185 8.91 12.22 16.34
C LYS A 185 10.21 12.64 15.67
N THR A 186 11.09 11.67 15.39
CA THR A 186 12.38 11.94 14.73
C THR A 186 12.18 12.56 13.34
N LEU A 187 11.23 12.04 12.56
CA LEU A 187 10.91 12.60 11.24
C LEU A 187 10.24 13.98 11.36
N TYR A 188 9.40 14.18 12.36
CA TYR A 188 8.78 15.49 12.65
C TYR A 188 9.84 16.53 13.00
N ASP A 189 10.77 16.21 13.88
CA ASP A 189 11.87 17.10 14.30
C ASP A 189 12.84 17.42 13.14
N LYS A 190 12.98 16.50 12.16
CA LYS A 190 13.70 16.73 10.91
C LYS A 190 12.91 17.60 9.90
N GLY A 191 11.67 18.00 10.21
CA GLY A 191 10.78 18.71 9.29
C GLY A 191 10.33 17.90 8.08
N LEU A 192 10.31 16.56 8.25
CA LEU A 192 9.86 15.60 7.23
C LEU A 192 8.43 15.12 7.46
N ILE A 193 7.82 15.41 8.60
CA ILE A 193 6.39 15.21 8.84
C ILE A 193 5.69 16.56 8.93
N TYR A 194 4.56 16.69 8.27
CA TYR A 194 3.73 17.89 8.28
C TYR A 194 2.25 17.54 8.19
N LYS A 195 1.41 18.43 8.73
CA LYS A 195 -0.04 18.41 8.54
C LYS A 195 -0.38 19.25 7.31
N GLY A 196 -1.13 18.69 6.39
CA GLY A 196 -1.53 19.36 5.16
C GLY A 196 -2.98 19.10 4.80
N PHE A 197 -3.57 20.00 4.00
CA PHE A 197 -4.89 19.80 3.42
C PHE A 197 -4.69 19.42 1.95
N ARG A 198 -5.12 18.23 1.57
CA ARG A 198 -4.93 17.73 0.18
C ARG A 198 -6.13 16.94 -0.28
N VAL A 199 -6.34 16.93 -1.57
CA VAL A 199 -7.29 16.01 -2.20
C VAL A 199 -6.68 14.62 -2.25
N LEU A 200 -7.29 13.69 -1.55
CA LEU A 200 -6.82 12.32 -1.40
C LEU A 200 -7.84 11.33 -1.96
N PRO A 201 -7.39 10.18 -2.45
CA PRO A 201 -8.29 9.05 -2.67
C PRO A 201 -8.94 8.69 -1.33
N TYR A 202 -10.24 8.69 -1.30
CA TYR A 202 -11.02 8.45 -0.09
C TYR A 202 -12.02 7.32 -0.29
N SER A 203 -11.99 6.38 0.62
CA SER A 203 -13.01 5.33 0.71
C SER A 203 -14.14 5.78 1.63
N TRP A 204 -15.26 6.13 1.03
CA TRP A 204 -16.48 6.50 1.74
C TRP A 204 -17.11 5.29 2.45
N ALA A 205 -16.87 4.07 1.94
CA ALA A 205 -17.36 2.82 2.54
C ALA A 205 -16.57 2.41 3.79
N GLU A 206 -15.29 2.79 3.87
CA GLU A 206 -14.41 2.51 5.00
C GLU A 206 -14.06 3.76 5.81
N HIS A 207 -14.60 4.93 5.48
CA HIS A 207 -14.39 6.22 6.13
C HIS A 207 -12.91 6.61 6.31
N THR A 208 -12.07 6.28 5.31
CA THR A 208 -10.63 6.52 5.43
C THR A 208 -10.01 7.01 4.13
N PRO A 209 -9.04 7.95 4.19
CA PRO A 209 -8.20 8.24 3.05
C PRO A 209 -7.26 7.06 2.78
N LEU A 210 -6.93 6.85 1.51
CA LEU A 210 -5.93 5.88 1.08
C LEU A 210 -4.66 6.59 0.64
N SER A 211 -3.52 5.96 0.88
CA SER A 211 -2.25 6.44 0.35
C SER A 211 -2.11 6.12 -1.15
N ASN A 212 -1.21 6.82 -1.83
CA ASN A 212 -0.97 6.59 -3.25
C ASN A 212 -0.52 5.14 -3.54
N GLN A 213 0.28 4.52 -2.64
CA GLN A 213 0.67 3.13 -2.78
C GLN A 213 -0.53 2.17 -2.66
N GLU A 214 -1.48 2.43 -1.78
CA GLU A 214 -2.68 1.59 -1.61
C GLU A 214 -3.58 1.62 -2.84
N THR A 215 -3.70 2.76 -3.51
CA THR A 215 -4.48 2.87 -4.75
C THR A 215 -3.83 2.17 -5.95
N HIS A 216 -2.56 1.77 -5.83
CA HIS A 216 -1.82 1.07 -6.87
C HIS A 216 -1.53 -0.41 -6.54
N LEU A 217 -2.15 -0.94 -5.49
CA LEU A 217 -2.13 -2.37 -5.21
C LEU A 217 -2.85 -3.16 -6.31
N ASP A 218 -2.57 -4.46 -6.39
CA ASP A 218 -3.21 -5.36 -7.35
C ASP A 218 -4.74 -5.31 -7.22
N ASP A 219 -5.44 -5.27 -8.36
CA ASP A 219 -6.90 -5.23 -8.47
C ASP A 219 -7.58 -3.94 -7.97
N SER A 220 -6.82 -2.86 -7.69
CA SER A 220 -7.39 -1.57 -7.28
C SER A 220 -8.09 -0.81 -8.42
N TYR A 221 -7.77 -1.09 -9.67
CA TYR A 221 -8.42 -0.48 -10.83
C TYR A 221 -9.34 -1.47 -11.51
N LYS A 222 -10.61 -1.08 -11.71
CA LYS A 222 -11.63 -1.86 -12.39
C LYS A 222 -12.26 -1.06 -13.52
N MET A 223 -12.70 -1.75 -14.57
CA MET A 223 -13.52 -1.12 -15.60
C MET A 223 -14.87 -0.72 -15.01
N ARG A 224 -15.22 0.54 -15.17
CA ARG A 224 -16.48 1.11 -14.72
C ARG A 224 -17.13 1.92 -15.83
N GLN A 225 -18.46 1.89 -15.85
CA GLN A 225 -19.26 2.69 -16.74
C GLN A 225 -19.82 3.91 -16.00
N ASP A 226 -19.46 5.10 -16.46
CA ASP A 226 -19.87 6.36 -15.85
C ASP A 226 -20.49 7.31 -16.90
N PRO A 227 -21.39 8.21 -16.49
CA PRO A 227 -21.93 9.25 -17.35
C PRO A 227 -20.87 10.31 -17.62
N ALA A 228 -20.77 10.74 -18.87
CA ALA A 228 -19.98 11.89 -19.28
C ALA A 228 -20.89 13.01 -19.79
N LEU A 229 -20.71 14.21 -19.28
CA LEU A 229 -21.49 15.38 -19.65
C LEU A 229 -20.64 16.46 -20.29
N THR A 230 -21.17 17.07 -21.35
CA THR A 230 -20.73 18.39 -21.81
C THR A 230 -21.81 19.41 -21.43
N VAL A 231 -21.41 20.43 -20.67
CA VAL A 231 -22.34 21.41 -20.06
C VAL A 231 -21.96 22.81 -20.53
N ALA A 232 -22.95 23.61 -20.83
CA ALA A 232 -22.80 25.00 -21.29
C ALA A 232 -22.79 25.96 -20.10
N MET A 233 -21.74 26.78 -20.00
CA MET A 233 -21.54 27.86 -19.02
C MET A 233 -21.57 29.22 -19.74
N PRO A 234 -22.68 29.97 -19.72
CA PRO A 234 -22.78 31.26 -20.38
C PRO A 234 -21.76 32.26 -19.85
N LEU A 235 -21.01 32.87 -20.77
CA LEU A 235 -20.05 33.90 -20.43
C LEU A 235 -20.72 35.21 -20.05
N CYS A 236 -20.19 35.87 -19.05
CA CYS A 236 -20.58 37.21 -18.64
C CYS A 236 -19.43 38.18 -18.98
N ILE A 237 -19.55 38.87 -20.09
CA ILE A 237 -18.52 39.77 -20.61
C ILE A 237 -18.85 41.21 -20.23
N PRO A 238 -18.04 41.91 -19.40
CA PRO A 238 -18.24 43.32 -19.06
C PRO A 238 -18.16 44.20 -20.31
N ALA A 239 -18.93 45.31 -20.30
CA ALA A 239 -19.04 46.23 -21.45
C ALA A 239 -17.70 46.91 -21.84
N ASP A 240 -16.78 47.01 -20.90
CA ASP A 240 -15.43 47.57 -21.09
C ASP A 240 -14.37 46.51 -21.46
N HIS A 241 -14.75 45.22 -21.51
CA HIS A 241 -13.84 44.16 -21.87
C HIS A 241 -13.56 44.11 -23.39
N PRO A 242 -12.34 43.82 -23.87
CA PRO A 242 -12.02 43.75 -25.31
C PRO A 242 -12.91 42.82 -26.14
N LEU A 243 -13.48 41.78 -25.51
CA LEU A 243 -14.39 40.83 -26.16
C LEU A 243 -15.86 41.27 -26.19
N SER A 244 -16.19 42.39 -25.58
CA SER A 244 -17.58 42.97 -25.62
C SER A 244 -17.93 43.32 -27.08
N GLY A 245 -19.14 42.97 -27.48
CA GLY A 245 -19.61 43.16 -28.86
C GLY A 245 -18.99 42.25 -29.91
N THR A 246 -18.09 41.37 -29.55
CA THR A 246 -17.54 40.30 -30.40
C THR A 246 -18.43 39.05 -30.39
N PRO A 247 -18.21 38.04 -31.23
CA PRO A 247 -18.96 36.77 -31.17
C PRO A 247 -18.90 36.05 -29.80
N PHE A 248 -17.94 36.37 -28.94
CA PHE A 248 -17.84 35.81 -27.57
C PHE A 248 -18.95 36.35 -26.64
N ASP A 249 -19.43 37.56 -26.89
CA ASP A 249 -20.48 38.14 -26.11
C ASP A 249 -21.80 37.40 -26.31
N GLY A 250 -22.35 36.83 -25.23
CA GLY A 250 -23.52 35.94 -25.25
C GLY A 250 -23.23 34.51 -25.73
N ALA A 251 -21.97 34.09 -25.83
CA ALA A 251 -21.60 32.70 -26.03
C ALA A 251 -21.50 31.93 -24.69
N ALA A 252 -21.57 30.61 -24.76
CA ALA A 252 -21.38 29.75 -23.58
C ALA A 252 -20.11 28.88 -23.72
N ALA A 253 -19.25 28.88 -22.71
CA ALA A 253 -18.12 27.96 -22.65
C ALA A 253 -18.63 26.52 -22.41
N LEU A 254 -18.11 25.57 -23.16
CA LEU A 254 -18.45 24.16 -22.98
C LEU A 254 -17.42 23.50 -22.07
N ILE A 255 -17.85 23.00 -20.93
CA ILE A 255 -17.05 22.15 -20.04
C ILE A 255 -17.40 20.68 -20.25
N TRP A 256 -16.50 19.78 -19.90
CA TRP A 256 -16.73 18.34 -19.95
C TRP A 256 -16.33 17.69 -18.62
N THR A 257 -17.17 16.76 -18.11
CA THR A 257 -16.90 16.03 -16.88
C THR A 257 -17.43 14.60 -16.94
N THR A 258 -16.73 13.67 -16.29
CA THR A 258 -17.16 12.28 -16.04
C THR A 258 -17.71 12.09 -14.63
N THR A 259 -17.68 13.14 -13.82
CA THR A 259 -18.15 13.17 -12.44
C THR A 259 -19.22 14.26 -12.27
N PRO A 260 -20.43 14.07 -12.81
CA PRO A 260 -21.50 15.10 -12.73
C PRO A 260 -21.81 15.55 -11.30
N TRP A 261 -21.58 14.67 -10.32
CA TRP A 261 -21.78 14.96 -8.91
C TRP A 261 -20.85 16.07 -8.36
N THR A 262 -19.78 16.43 -9.07
CA THR A 262 -18.91 17.55 -8.66
C THR A 262 -19.42 18.91 -9.13
N LEU A 263 -20.39 18.97 -10.06
CA LEU A 263 -20.94 20.22 -10.62
C LEU A 263 -21.65 21.11 -9.59
N PRO A 264 -22.33 20.60 -8.53
CA PRO A 264 -22.86 21.43 -7.46
C PRO A 264 -21.82 22.30 -6.75
N SER A 265 -20.56 21.86 -6.71
CA SER A 265 -19.40 22.57 -6.14
C SER A 265 -18.46 23.15 -7.20
N ASN A 266 -18.96 23.40 -8.41
CA ASN A 266 -18.18 24.14 -9.42
C ASN A 266 -17.89 25.55 -8.90
N LEU A 267 -16.60 25.94 -8.84
CA LEU A 267 -16.18 27.27 -8.40
C LEU A 267 -15.44 28.06 -9.49
N ALA A 268 -14.90 27.39 -10.50
CA ALA A 268 -14.23 28.03 -11.62
C ALA A 268 -14.26 27.12 -12.86
N ILE A 269 -13.79 27.64 -13.99
CA ILE A 269 -13.40 26.87 -15.16
C ILE A 269 -11.99 27.26 -15.57
N ALA A 270 -11.19 26.31 -16.07
CA ALA A 270 -9.79 26.54 -16.44
C ALA A 270 -9.57 26.32 -17.94
N VAL A 271 -8.67 27.15 -18.51
CA VAL A 271 -8.23 27.08 -19.90
C VAL A 271 -6.71 27.09 -19.96
N HIS A 272 -6.13 26.49 -21.00
CA HIS A 272 -4.67 26.54 -21.21
C HIS A 272 -4.29 27.92 -21.80
N PRO A 273 -3.28 28.62 -21.24
CA PRO A 273 -2.98 30.01 -21.62
C PRO A 273 -2.63 30.18 -23.10
N ASN A 274 -1.91 29.25 -23.69
CA ASN A 274 -1.34 29.33 -25.02
C ASN A 274 -2.16 28.64 -26.12
N GLU A 275 -3.22 27.90 -25.74
CA GLU A 275 -4.09 27.20 -26.71
C GLU A 275 -5.11 28.13 -27.31
N THR A 276 -5.58 27.80 -28.53
CA THR A 276 -6.56 28.58 -29.26
C THR A 276 -7.98 28.11 -28.90
N TYR A 277 -8.83 29.05 -28.48
CA TYR A 277 -10.23 28.88 -28.21
C TYR A 277 -11.06 29.60 -29.28
N VAL A 278 -12.15 28.96 -29.69
CA VAL A 278 -12.98 29.44 -30.77
C VAL A 278 -14.45 29.58 -30.36
N VAL A 279 -15.10 30.59 -30.89
CA VAL A 279 -16.57 30.68 -30.88
C VAL A 279 -17.11 30.05 -32.15
N VAL A 280 -18.03 29.13 -32.01
CA VAL A 280 -18.72 28.47 -33.14
C VAL A 280 -20.21 28.52 -33.00
N GLU A 281 -20.90 28.64 -34.13
CA GLU A 281 -22.35 28.52 -34.20
C GLU A 281 -22.76 27.04 -34.17
N VAL A 282 -23.74 26.71 -33.36
CA VAL A 282 -24.27 25.35 -33.23
C VAL A 282 -25.23 25.07 -34.36
N ALA A 283 -24.80 24.28 -35.34
CA ALA A 283 -25.54 24.01 -36.59
C ALA A 283 -25.53 22.53 -37.03
N GLY A 284 -25.11 21.61 -36.14
CA GLY A 284 -25.06 20.18 -36.44
C GLY A 284 -26.42 19.50 -36.36
N GLU A 285 -26.58 18.40 -37.11
CA GLU A 285 -27.84 17.64 -37.20
C GLU A 285 -28.26 17.03 -35.83
N LYS A 286 -27.31 16.80 -34.92
CA LYS A 286 -27.56 16.27 -33.59
C LYS A 286 -27.42 17.29 -32.47
N ALA A 287 -27.45 18.58 -32.84
CA ALA A 287 -27.47 19.65 -31.86
C ALA A 287 -28.77 19.56 -31.02
N PRO A 288 -28.68 19.68 -29.67
CA PRO A 288 -29.89 19.80 -28.86
C PRO A 288 -30.69 21.04 -29.28
N ALA A 289 -32.02 20.93 -29.37
CA ALA A 289 -32.89 21.98 -29.92
C ALA A 289 -32.70 23.35 -29.24
N GLN A 290 -32.44 23.36 -27.93
CA GLN A 290 -32.20 24.58 -27.16
C GLN A 290 -30.89 25.31 -27.51
N PHE A 291 -29.93 24.62 -28.15
CA PHE A 291 -28.68 25.23 -28.58
C PHE A 291 -28.63 25.56 -30.09
N ALA A 292 -29.61 25.17 -30.87
CA ALA A 292 -29.62 25.41 -32.32
C ALA A 292 -29.46 26.92 -32.60
N GLY A 293 -28.46 27.32 -33.38
CA GLY A 293 -28.12 28.69 -33.68
C GLY A 293 -27.46 29.49 -32.56
N SER A 294 -27.26 28.90 -31.38
CA SER A 294 -26.50 29.53 -30.30
C SER A 294 -24.97 29.46 -30.57
N ARG A 295 -24.22 30.20 -29.80
CA ARG A 295 -22.78 30.31 -29.89
C ARG A 295 -22.12 29.61 -28.68
N VAL A 296 -21.15 28.73 -28.96
CA VAL A 296 -20.41 28.03 -27.93
C VAL A 296 -18.92 28.21 -28.11
N VAL A 297 -18.17 28.14 -26.96
CA VAL A 297 -16.72 28.29 -26.89
C VAL A 297 -16.11 26.95 -26.48
N LEU A 298 -15.10 26.50 -27.24
CA LEU A 298 -14.27 25.35 -26.91
C LEU A 298 -12.91 25.51 -27.57
N ALA A 299 -11.94 24.66 -27.21
CA ALA A 299 -10.65 24.66 -27.88
C ALA A 299 -10.76 24.28 -29.37
N GLU A 300 -10.03 25.00 -30.25
CA GLU A 300 -10.07 24.74 -31.69
C GLU A 300 -9.69 23.30 -32.03
N ALA A 301 -8.68 22.73 -31.33
CA ALA A 301 -8.27 21.34 -31.47
C ALA A 301 -9.38 20.31 -31.20
N ARG A 302 -10.45 20.71 -30.47
CA ARG A 302 -11.54 19.81 -30.09
C ARG A 302 -12.76 19.88 -31.02
N LEU A 303 -12.78 20.75 -32.01
CA LEU A 303 -13.89 20.92 -32.93
C LEU A 303 -14.35 19.61 -33.59
N SER A 304 -13.41 18.78 -34.02
CA SER A 304 -13.71 17.50 -34.70
C SER A 304 -14.47 16.51 -33.79
N ALA A 305 -14.20 16.52 -32.49
CA ALA A 305 -14.86 15.66 -31.52
C ALA A 305 -16.34 16.02 -31.33
N TYR A 306 -16.73 17.26 -31.67
CA TYR A 306 -18.10 17.78 -31.53
C TYR A 306 -18.77 17.99 -32.87
N SER A 307 -18.29 17.34 -33.94
CA SER A 307 -18.83 17.50 -35.30
C SER A 307 -20.30 17.11 -35.49
N ARG A 308 -20.84 16.28 -34.59
CA ARG A 308 -22.27 15.92 -34.59
C ARG A 308 -23.18 17.11 -34.24
N GLU A 309 -22.78 17.92 -33.25
CA GLU A 309 -23.52 19.05 -32.72
C GLU A 309 -23.15 20.35 -33.40
N LEU A 310 -21.90 20.51 -33.85
CA LEU A 310 -21.37 21.72 -34.47
C LEU A 310 -21.44 21.67 -36.00
N GLY A 311 -21.64 20.47 -36.59
CA GLY A 311 -21.56 20.24 -38.03
C GLY A 311 -20.16 19.80 -38.48
N LYS A 312 -20.07 19.15 -39.65
CA LYS A 312 -18.80 18.63 -40.19
C LYS A 312 -17.78 19.72 -40.54
N LYS A 313 -18.24 20.92 -40.81
CA LYS A 313 -17.43 22.12 -41.06
C LYS A 313 -18.00 23.25 -40.23
N PRO A 314 -17.67 23.29 -38.92
CA PRO A 314 -18.23 24.28 -38.01
C PRO A 314 -17.81 25.68 -38.45
N LYS A 315 -18.75 26.62 -38.39
CA LYS A 315 -18.52 28.05 -38.69
C LYS A 315 -17.82 28.70 -37.50
N VAL A 316 -16.51 28.83 -37.57
CA VAL A 316 -15.73 29.56 -36.58
C VAL A 316 -15.96 31.06 -36.79
N MET A 317 -16.47 31.73 -35.77
CA MET A 317 -16.84 33.16 -35.83
C MET A 317 -15.74 34.06 -35.29
N ALA A 318 -14.98 33.61 -34.29
CA ALA A 318 -13.83 34.32 -33.70
C ALA A 318 -12.86 33.34 -33.05
N ARG A 319 -11.61 33.79 -32.85
CA ARG A 319 -10.52 33.06 -32.19
C ARG A 319 -9.85 33.95 -31.17
N VAL A 320 -9.46 33.35 -30.03
CA VAL A 320 -8.62 33.98 -29.02
C VAL A 320 -7.69 32.94 -28.40
N THR A 321 -6.66 33.36 -27.72
CA THR A 321 -5.86 32.51 -26.83
C THR A 321 -6.59 32.32 -25.50
N GLY A 322 -6.23 31.29 -24.73
CA GLY A 322 -6.79 31.14 -23.37
C GLY A 322 -6.44 32.34 -22.48
N SER A 323 -5.29 32.95 -22.67
CA SER A 323 -4.89 34.16 -21.91
C SER A 323 -5.85 35.34 -22.11
N GLU A 324 -6.51 35.46 -23.27
CA GLU A 324 -7.49 36.50 -23.56
C GLU A 324 -8.87 36.23 -22.94
N LEU A 325 -9.14 34.99 -22.49
CA LEU A 325 -10.34 34.59 -21.77
C LEU A 325 -10.18 34.72 -20.24
N ALA A 326 -8.96 34.86 -19.75
CA ALA A 326 -8.67 34.88 -18.31
C ALA A 326 -9.43 36.00 -17.58
N GLY A 327 -10.00 35.65 -16.42
CA GLY A 327 -10.75 36.58 -15.56
C GLY A 327 -12.18 36.90 -16.02
N LEU A 328 -12.61 36.40 -17.19
CA LEU A 328 -14.03 36.50 -17.56
C LEU A 328 -14.90 35.68 -16.59
N SER A 329 -16.02 36.25 -16.18
CA SER A 329 -17.01 35.53 -15.38
C SER A 329 -17.95 34.72 -16.25
N TYR A 330 -18.59 33.73 -15.63
CA TYR A 330 -19.63 32.92 -16.28
C TYR A 330 -20.78 32.64 -15.30
N THR A 331 -21.94 32.25 -15.82
CA THR A 331 -23.05 31.80 -15.01
C THR A 331 -22.93 30.32 -14.72
N PRO A 332 -22.74 29.90 -13.45
CA PRO A 332 -22.62 28.48 -13.09
C PRO A 332 -23.96 27.74 -13.31
N VAL A 333 -23.93 26.41 -13.27
CA VAL A 333 -25.13 25.56 -13.36
C VAL A 333 -25.95 25.64 -12.05
N PHE A 334 -25.24 25.65 -10.94
CA PHE A 334 -25.80 25.78 -9.58
C PHE A 334 -25.15 26.94 -8.87
N ASN A 335 -25.90 27.62 -8.00
CA ASN A 335 -25.45 28.82 -7.26
C ASN A 335 -25.39 28.62 -5.75
N TYR A 336 -25.20 27.38 -5.31
CA TYR A 336 -25.07 27.08 -3.87
C TYR A 336 -23.97 27.91 -3.20
N PHE A 337 -22.89 28.18 -3.93
CA PHE A 337 -21.71 28.89 -3.42
C PHE A 337 -21.51 30.25 -4.13
N ALA A 338 -22.61 30.94 -4.44
CA ALA A 338 -22.54 32.22 -5.15
C ALA A 338 -21.78 33.32 -4.39
N ASP A 339 -21.77 33.25 -3.06
CA ASP A 339 -21.08 34.20 -2.18
C ASP A 339 -19.62 33.84 -1.93
N ASN A 340 -19.11 32.73 -2.53
CA ASN A 340 -17.72 32.31 -2.35
C ASN A 340 -16.78 33.27 -3.11
N ALA A 341 -15.79 33.81 -2.41
CA ALA A 341 -14.93 34.87 -2.94
C ALA A 341 -14.14 34.37 -4.18
N ASN A 342 -13.97 35.28 -5.15
CA ASN A 342 -13.21 35.05 -6.39
C ASN A 342 -13.70 33.88 -7.26
N SER A 343 -14.88 33.33 -7.02
CA SER A 343 -15.44 32.20 -7.76
C SER A 343 -16.05 32.60 -9.10
N PHE A 344 -16.38 31.59 -9.91
CA PHE A 344 -17.10 31.68 -11.19
C PHE A 344 -16.40 32.53 -12.26
N GLN A 345 -15.08 32.41 -12.34
CA GLN A 345 -14.26 33.03 -13.37
C GLN A 345 -13.42 32.00 -14.15
N ILE A 346 -12.91 32.40 -15.32
CA ILE A 346 -11.99 31.61 -16.15
C ILE A 346 -10.57 31.77 -15.62
N LEU A 347 -9.95 30.65 -15.24
CA LEU A 347 -8.58 30.59 -14.73
C LEU A 347 -7.63 30.07 -15.81
N LEU A 348 -6.33 30.41 -15.67
CA LEU A 348 -5.27 29.84 -16.50
C LEU A 348 -4.61 28.65 -15.79
N ALA A 349 -4.51 27.52 -16.51
CA ALA A 349 -3.88 26.32 -15.98
C ALA A 349 -3.14 25.54 -17.10
N ASP A 350 -1.83 25.34 -16.92
CA ASP A 350 -0.99 24.67 -17.89
C ASP A 350 -1.26 23.17 -18.04
N TYR A 351 -1.94 22.55 -17.07
CA TYR A 351 -2.29 21.14 -17.13
C TYR A 351 -3.48 20.81 -18.04
N VAL A 352 -4.22 21.82 -18.50
CA VAL A 352 -5.36 21.63 -19.41
C VAL A 352 -4.86 21.11 -20.75
N THR A 353 -5.26 19.86 -21.10
CA THR A 353 -4.85 19.21 -22.34
C THR A 353 -5.93 19.27 -23.43
N MET A 354 -5.50 19.03 -24.67
CA MET A 354 -6.40 18.99 -25.83
C MET A 354 -6.75 17.57 -26.26
N ASP A 355 -6.44 16.57 -25.46
CA ASP A 355 -6.61 15.14 -25.81
C ASP A 355 -8.06 14.64 -25.60
N SER A 356 -8.75 15.22 -24.61
CA SER A 356 -10.11 14.82 -24.25
C SER A 356 -11.01 16.03 -23.96
N GLY A 357 -12.30 15.80 -23.80
CA GLY A 357 -13.28 16.85 -23.45
C GLY A 357 -13.38 17.99 -24.46
N THR A 358 -13.47 19.20 -23.95
CA THR A 358 -13.65 20.45 -24.72
C THR A 358 -12.43 21.35 -24.73
N GLY A 359 -11.39 21.03 -23.95
CA GLY A 359 -10.26 21.92 -23.68
C GLY A 359 -10.59 23.03 -22.66
N VAL A 360 -11.78 22.97 -22.03
CA VAL A 360 -12.21 23.83 -20.91
C VAL A 360 -12.56 22.89 -19.74
N VAL A 361 -11.86 23.04 -18.64
CA VAL A 361 -11.95 22.12 -17.49
C VAL A 361 -12.73 22.79 -16.36
N HIS A 362 -13.77 22.15 -15.89
CA HIS A 362 -14.50 22.53 -14.69
C HIS A 362 -13.63 22.34 -13.43
N GLN A 363 -13.68 23.27 -12.51
CA GLN A 363 -12.90 23.27 -11.27
C GLN A 363 -13.81 23.03 -10.06
N ALA A 364 -13.55 21.92 -9.35
CA ALA A 364 -14.16 21.60 -8.06
C ALA A 364 -13.03 21.27 -7.06
N PRO A 365 -12.46 22.26 -6.37
CA PRO A 365 -11.22 22.14 -5.61
C PRO A 365 -11.28 21.11 -4.48
N ALA A 366 -12.46 20.74 -4.00
CA ALA A 366 -12.60 19.68 -3.01
C ALA A 366 -12.34 18.26 -3.58
N PHE A 367 -12.40 18.08 -4.91
CA PHE A 367 -12.44 16.75 -5.54
C PHE A 367 -11.37 16.55 -6.62
N GLY A 368 -10.52 17.54 -6.88
CA GLY A 368 -9.40 17.47 -7.80
C GLY A 368 -8.15 18.15 -7.24
N GLU A 369 -7.00 17.47 -7.27
CA GLU A 369 -5.73 18.04 -6.78
C GLU A 369 -5.30 19.24 -7.63
N ASP A 370 -5.38 19.11 -8.96
CA ASP A 370 -5.07 20.21 -9.89
C ASP A 370 -6.06 21.36 -9.75
N ASP A 371 -7.35 21.05 -9.52
CA ASP A 371 -8.40 22.03 -9.27
C ASP A 371 -8.11 22.81 -7.98
N MET A 372 -7.73 22.11 -6.90
CA MET A 372 -7.39 22.74 -5.62
C MET A 372 -6.16 23.64 -5.74
N ASN A 373 -5.11 23.15 -6.39
CA ASN A 373 -3.89 23.92 -6.61
C ASN A 373 -4.15 25.18 -7.45
N THR A 374 -4.97 25.03 -8.50
CA THR A 374 -5.35 26.17 -9.36
C THR A 374 -6.22 27.15 -8.61
N CYS A 375 -7.25 26.70 -7.93
CA CYS A 375 -8.14 27.58 -7.14
C CYS A 375 -7.38 28.32 -6.03
N ASN A 376 -6.46 27.64 -5.32
CA ASN A 376 -5.60 28.27 -4.31
C ASN A 376 -4.71 29.38 -4.89
N LYS A 377 -4.18 29.22 -6.10
CA LYS A 377 -3.37 30.24 -6.79
C LYS A 377 -4.16 31.52 -7.07
N TYR A 378 -5.48 31.42 -7.18
CA TYR A 378 -6.40 32.55 -7.43
C TYR A 378 -7.22 32.94 -6.19
N ASP A 379 -6.81 32.50 -4.99
CA ASP A 379 -7.45 32.81 -3.71
C ASP A 379 -8.96 32.49 -3.70
N ILE A 380 -9.36 31.37 -4.32
CA ILE A 380 -10.72 30.84 -4.28
C ILE A 380 -10.84 29.91 -3.06
N PRO A 381 -11.66 30.27 -2.06
CA PRO A 381 -11.83 29.43 -0.87
C PRO A 381 -12.41 28.06 -1.17
N LEU A 382 -11.90 27.03 -0.49
CA LEU A 382 -12.34 25.66 -0.62
C LEU A 382 -13.73 25.47 -0.01
N VAL A 383 -14.61 24.75 -0.71
CA VAL A 383 -15.89 24.25 -0.17
C VAL A 383 -15.96 22.74 -0.32
N ILE A 384 -16.47 22.04 0.71
CA ILE A 384 -16.59 20.58 0.76
C ILE A 384 -18.06 20.22 1.04
N PRO A 385 -18.89 20.03 0.01
CA PRO A 385 -20.33 19.80 0.18
C PRO A 385 -20.70 18.33 0.45
N VAL A 386 -19.74 17.53 0.91
CA VAL A 386 -19.88 16.08 1.10
C VAL A 386 -19.32 15.70 2.47
N ASP A 387 -20.04 14.86 3.19
CA ASP A 387 -19.60 14.29 4.48
C ASP A 387 -18.65 13.10 4.31
N MET A 388 -18.28 12.49 5.44
CA MET A 388 -17.39 11.33 5.47
C MET A 388 -18.03 10.05 4.91
N ASP A 389 -19.36 9.99 4.82
CA ASP A 389 -20.11 8.91 4.15
C ASP A 389 -20.12 9.06 2.61
N GLY A 390 -19.53 10.12 2.08
CA GLY A 390 -19.60 10.46 0.66
C GLY A 390 -20.97 10.99 0.24
N LYS A 391 -21.79 11.51 1.19
CA LYS A 391 -23.12 12.04 0.95
C LYS A 391 -23.10 13.56 0.97
N PHE A 392 -23.96 14.15 0.14
CA PHE A 392 -24.17 15.59 0.15
C PHE A 392 -24.73 16.06 1.49
N ILE A 393 -24.28 17.22 1.96
CA ILE A 393 -24.71 17.88 3.19
C ILE A 393 -25.65 19.07 2.91
N SER A 394 -26.11 19.74 3.96
CA SER A 394 -27.13 20.77 3.89
C SER A 394 -26.81 22.00 3.03
N GLU A 395 -25.53 22.23 2.71
CA GLU A 395 -25.08 23.26 1.76
C GLU A 395 -25.56 23.00 0.32
N VAL A 396 -25.94 21.75 0.01
CA VAL A 396 -26.52 21.36 -1.27
C VAL A 396 -27.87 20.66 -1.02
N PRO A 397 -28.90 21.40 -0.62
CA PRO A 397 -30.11 20.86 -0.01
C PRO A 397 -30.93 19.93 -0.94
N GLU A 398 -30.87 20.14 -2.27
CA GLU A 398 -31.61 19.28 -3.20
C GLU A 398 -31.05 17.85 -3.27
N TYR A 399 -29.79 17.65 -2.87
CA TYR A 399 -29.13 16.34 -2.91
C TYR A 399 -28.71 15.85 -1.52
N GLU A 400 -29.04 16.57 -0.45
CA GLU A 400 -28.70 16.22 0.93
C GLU A 400 -29.02 14.77 1.26
N GLY A 401 -28.05 14.07 1.87
CA GLY A 401 -28.15 12.67 2.28
C GLY A 401 -27.98 11.65 1.16
N LEU A 402 -27.86 12.08 -0.12
CA LEU A 402 -27.59 11.17 -1.22
C LEU A 402 -26.08 10.92 -1.36
N LEU A 403 -25.68 9.64 -1.53
CA LEU A 403 -24.33 9.29 -1.95
C LEU A 403 -24.03 9.94 -3.30
N VAL A 404 -22.82 10.49 -3.47
CA VAL A 404 -22.44 11.23 -4.69
C VAL A 404 -22.71 10.46 -5.98
N PHE A 405 -22.47 9.15 -6.02
CA PHE A 405 -22.75 8.33 -7.19
C PHE A 405 -24.26 8.16 -7.45
N ASP A 406 -25.06 8.05 -6.41
CA ASP A 406 -26.53 7.92 -6.49
C ASP A 406 -27.20 9.25 -6.86
N ALA A 407 -26.54 10.38 -6.57
CA ALA A 407 -27.02 11.69 -6.96
C ALA A 407 -26.86 11.99 -8.47
N ASN A 408 -25.94 11.32 -9.18
CA ASN A 408 -25.68 11.59 -10.60
C ASN A 408 -26.93 11.63 -11.50
N PRO A 409 -27.86 10.65 -11.45
CA PRO A 409 -29.05 10.68 -12.32
C PRO A 409 -29.93 11.90 -12.06
N ARG A 410 -30.06 12.32 -10.79
CA ARG A 410 -30.87 13.48 -10.40
C ARG A 410 -30.20 14.79 -10.83
N ILE A 411 -28.89 14.93 -10.59
CA ILE A 411 -28.11 16.09 -11.03
C ILE A 411 -28.18 16.26 -12.54
N ILE A 412 -27.99 15.17 -13.30
CA ILE A 412 -28.09 15.18 -14.76
C ILE A 412 -29.49 15.63 -15.22
N LYS A 413 -30.55 15.14 -14.58
CA LYS A 413 -31.92 15.53 -14.87
C LYS A 413 -32.15 17.02 -14.62
N ASP A 414 -31.65 17.55 -13.51
CA ASP A 414 -31.84 18.95 -13.14
C ASP A 414 -31.06 19.86 -14.10
N ILE A 415 -29.82 19.52 -14.49
CA ILE A 415 -29.04 20.26 -15.48
C ILE A 415 -29.75 20.24 -16.87
N LYS A 416 -30.38 19.13 -17.24
CA LYS A 416 -31.24 19.08 -18.44
C LYS A 416 -32.43 19.98 -18.33
N GLY A 417 -33.09 20.02 -17.17
CA GLY A 417 -34.20 20.93 -16.89
C GLY A 417 -33.84 22.41 -17.02
N LEU A 418 -32.58 22.74 -16.70
CA LEU A 418 -32.01 24.08 -16.88
C LEU A 418 -31.62 24.38 -18.34
N GLY A 419 -31.72 23.39 -19.25
CA GLY A 419 -31.32 23.56 -20.65
C GLY A 419 -29.81 23.68 -20.86
N ARG A 420 -28.99 23.22 -19.91
CA ARG A 420 -27.53 23.40 -19.93
C ARG A 420 -26.75 22.21 -20.48
N VAL A 421 -27.35 21.01 -20.63
CA VAL A 421 -26.67 19.83 -21.18
C VAL A 421 -26.53 19.96 -22.71
N PHE A 422 -25.30 20.10 -23.16
CA PHE A 422 -24.95 20.13 -24.58
C PHE A 422 -24.80 18.73 -25.19
N ARG A 423 -24.14 17.81 -24.43
CA ARG A 423 -23.99 16.40 -24.81
C ARG A 423 -24.01 15.54 -23.55
N GLN A 424 -24.64 14.37 -23.66
CA GLN A 424 -24.53 13.30 -22.64
C GLN A 424 -24.11 12.01 -23.33
N GLU A 425 -23.12 11.36 -22.77
CA GLU A 425 -22.59 10.07 -23.22
C GLU A 425 -22.38 9.16 -22.02
N THR A 426 -22.07 7.90 -22.27
CA THR A 426 -21.61 6.95 -21.27
C THR A 426 -20.23 6.50 -21.70
N ILE A 427 -19.30 6.46 -20.77
CA ILE A 427 -17.93 6.02 -21.03
C ILE A 427 -17.57 4.82 -20.17
N ASP A 428 -16.81 3.90 -20.75
CA ASP A 428 -16.16 2.81 -20.02
C ASP A 428 -14.70 3.23 -19.77
N HIS A 429 -14.31 3.26 -18.53
CA HIS A 429 -12.95 3.65 -18.15
C HIS A 429 -12.45 2.88 -16.93
N SER A 430 -11.14 2.84 -16.79
CA SER A 430 -10.49 2.28 -15.61
C SER A 430 -10.65 3.25 -14.43
N TYR A 431 -11.26 2.80 -13.33
CA TYR A 431 -11.59 3.62 -12.18
C TYR A 431 -11.01 3.01 -10.88
N PRO A 432 -10.46 3.83 -9.97
CA PRO A 432 -9.90 3.32 -8.73
C PRO A 432 -10.99 2.87 -7.75
N HIS A 433 -10.76 1.70 -7.15
CA HIS A 433 -11.63 1.10 -6.14
C HIS A 433 -10.81 0.81 -4.89
N SER A 434 -11.48 0.79 -3.75
CA SER A 434 -10.85 0.28 -2.53
C SER A 434 -10.41 -1.17 -2.76
N TRP A 435 -9.17 -1.46 -2.43
CA TRP A 435 -8.61 -2.80 -2.55
C TRP A 435 -9.23 -3.78 -1.55
N ARG A 436 -9.99 -3.27 -0.57
CA ARG A 436 -10.66 -4.05 0.47
C ARG A 436 -12.16 -4.26 0.21
N SER A 437 -12.96 -3.19 0.23
CA SER A 437 -14.40 -3.28 -0.02
C SER A 437 -14.71 -3.55 -1.48
N GLY A 438 -13.82 -3.12 -2.38
CA GLY A 438 -14.07 -3.15 -3.81
C GLY A 438 -15.01 -2.05 -4.29
N GLU A 439 -15.40 -1.10 -3.41
CA GLU A 439 -16.22 0.05 -3.76
C GLU A 439 -15.40 1.14 -4.46
N PRO A 440 -16.02 1.93 -5.35
CA PRO A 440 -15.34 3.00 -6.05
C PRO A 440 -14.92 4.10 -5.08
N LEU A 441 -13.69 4.59 -5.23
CA LEU A 441 -13.17 5.69 -4.44
C LEU A 441 -13.74 7.03 -4.92
N ILE A 442 -13.79 8.00 -4.03
CA ILE A 442 -13.91 9.42 -4.38
C ILE A 442 -12.57 10.10 -4.10
N TYR A 443 -12.28 11.18 -4.79
CA TYR A 443 -11.21 12.08 -4.39
C TYR A 443 -11.84 13.17 -3.53
N MET A 444 -11.28 13.41 -2.33
CA MET A 444 -11.83 14.39 -1.40
C MET A 444 -10.73 15.13 -0.65
N ALA A 445 -10.89 16.43 -0.49
CA ALA A 445 -9.97 17.27 0.27
C ALA A 445 -10.11 17.00 1.77
N LEU A 446 -9.03 16.56 2.40
CA LEU A 446 -8.98 16.18 3.82
C LEU A 446 -7.73 16.73 4.49
N PRO A 447 -7.82 17.17 5.76
CA PRO A 447 -6.62 17.40 6.57
C PRO A 447 -5.99 16.04 6.87
N SER A 448 -4.67 15.93 6.71
CA SER A 448 -3.95 14.67 6.90
C SER A 448 -2.51 14.92 7.29
N TRP A 449 -1.85 13.91 7.87
CA TRP A 449 -0.42 13.92 8.16
C TRP A 449 0.36 13.22 7.05
N PHE A 450 1.49 13.82 6.66
CA PHE A 450 2.31 13.37 5.54
C PHE A 450 3.76 13.24 5.92
N VAL A 451 4.42 12.22 5.35
CA VAL A 451 5.89 12.19 5.22
C VAL A 451 6.25 12.89 3.90
N ALA A 452 7.11 13.91 3.97
CA ALA A 452 7.56 14.71 2.83
C ALA A 452 8.59 13.94 1.98
N VAL A 453 8.18 12.82 1.38
CA VAL A 453 9.04 11.92 0.59
C VAL A 453 9.72 12.64 -0.56
N THR A 454 9.06 13.62 -1.15
CA THR A 454 9.59 14.44 -2.25
C THR A 454 10.86 15.20 -1.89
N LYS A 455 11.13 15.45 -0.60
CA LYS A 455 12.35 16.14 -0.13
C LYS A 455 13.61 15.27 -0.20
N PHE A 456 13.46 13.94 -0.13
CA PHE A 456 14.59 13.00 -0.13
C PHE A 456 14.45 11.89 -1.17
N ARG A 457 13.52 12.03 -2.09
CA ARG A 457 13.24 11.07 -3.17
C ARG A 457 14.47 10.71 -3.99
N ASP A 458 15.26 11.69 -4.38
CA ASP A 458 16.46 11.46 -5.20
C ASP A 458 17.50 10.62 -4.44
N ARG A 459 17.62 10.81 -3.12
CA ARG A 459 18.45 9.97 -2.26
C ARG A 459 17.96 8.54 -2.16
N MET A 460 16.64 8.32 -2.13
CA MET A 460 16.07 6.97 -2.20
C MET A 460 16.44 6.25 -3.50
N VAL A 461 16.40 6.96 -4.63
CA VAL A 461 16.78 6.40 -5.94
C VAL A 461 18.27 6.02 -5.95
N GLU A 462 19.14 6.88 -5.44
CA GLU A 462 20.58 6.63 -5.33
C GLU A 462 20.88 5.40 -4.48
N LEU A 463 20.37 5.34 -3.25
CA LEU A 463 20.56 4.20 -2.33
C LEU A 463 20.02 2.89 -2.92
N ASN A 464 18.89 2.92 -3.61
CA ASN A 464 18.36 1.74 -4.29
C ASN A 464 19.29 1.26 -5.41
N HIS A 465 19.87 2.17 -6.17
CA HIS A 465 20.74 1.81 -7.30
C HIS A 465 22.10 1.28 -6.82
N ASP A 466 22.70 1.93 -5.83
CA ASP A 466 24.10 1.70 -5.45
C ASP A 466 24.24 0.60 -4.36
N ASP A 467 23.30 0.52 -3.43
CA ASP A 467 23.45 -0.26 -2.21
C ASP A 467 22.53 -1.47 -2.10
N ILE A 468 21.55 -1.64 -3.02
CA ILE A 468 20.61 -2.78 -2.96
C ILE A 468 20.81 -3.74 -4.13
N THR A 469 21.04 -5.00 -3.81
CA THR A 469 21.07 -6.09 -4.79
C THR A 469 19.66 -6.66 -4.99
N TRP A 470 19.12 -6.52 -6.20
CA TRP A 470 17.82 -7.04 -6.58
C TRP A 470 17.89 -8.37 -7.33
N ILE A 471 17.06 -9.31 -6.95
CA ILE A 471 16.85 -10.58 -7.63
C ILE A 471 15.36 -10.69 -8.00
N PRO A 472 15.00 -10.57 -9.29
CA PRO A 472 15.86 -10.32 -10.46
C PRO A 472 16.29 -8.84 -10.58
N SER A 473 17.47 -8.61 -11.13
CA SER A 473 18.13 -7.30 -11.18
C SER A 473 17.35 -6.21 -11.93
N HIS A 474 16.54 -6.58 -12.92
CA HIS A 474 15.77 -5.61 -13.71
C HIS A 474 14.70 -4.85 -12.91
N ILE A 475 14.31 -5.35 -11.72
CA ILE A 475 13.34 -4.68 -10.84
C ILE A 475 13.94 -3.40 -10.26
N ARG A 476 15.25 -3.37 -9.98
CA ARG A 476 15.98 -2.24 -9.39
C ARG A 476 15.70 -0.93 -10.12
N ASP A 477 15.98 -0.90 -11.42
CA ASP A 477 15.85 0.31 -12.25
C ASP A 477 14.50 0.33 -13.01
N GLY A 478 13.84 -0.83 -13.10
CA GLY A 478 12.55 -1.02 -13.73
C GLY A 478 11.38 -0.60 -12.85
N GLN A 479 10.68 -1.62 -12.29
CA GLN A 479 9.44 -1.38 -11.54
C GLN A 479 9.67 -0.55 -10.28
N PHE A 480 10.67 -0.90 -9.47
CA PHE A 480 10.92 -0.21 -8.20
C PHE A 480 11.58 1.15 -8.41
N GLY A 481 12.63 1.25 -9.23
CA GLY A 481 13.30 2.51 -9.51
C GLY A 481 12.38 3.56 -10.14
N LYS A 482 11.51 3.15 -11.08
CA LYS A 482 10.50 4.05 -11.65
C LYS A 482 9.45 4.49 -10.63
N TRP A 483 9.07 3.61 -9.69
CA TRP A 483 8.18 3.97 -8.60
C TRP A 483 8.81 5.01 -7.69
N LEU A 484 10.07 4.80 -7.28
CA LEU A 484 10.82 5.75 -6.45
C LEU A 484 10.96 7.12 -7.12
N SER A 485 11.33 7.16 -8.40
CA SER A 485 11.53 8.41 -9.16
C SER A 485 10.25 9.26 -9.24
N ASN A 486 9.08 8.64 -9.13
CA ASN A 486 7.78 9.30 -9.17
C ASN A 486 7.09 9.33 -7.80
N ALA A 487 7.82 9.02 -6.72
CA ALA A 487 7.25 9.00 -5.38
C ALA A 487 6.71 10.38 -4.98
N ARG A 488 5.51 10.37 -4.39
CA ARG A 488 4.82 11.53 -3.82
C ARG A 488 4.94 11.50 -2.30
N ASP A 489 4.58 12.59 -1.66
CA ASP A 489 4.46 12.64 -0.20
C ASP A 489 3.47 11.59 0.28
N TRP A 490 3.87 10.87 1.31
CA TRP A 490 3.11 9.73 1.83
C TRP A 490 2.12 10.17 2.90
N ASN A 491 0.82 9.98 2.66
CA ASN A 491 -0.21 10.15 3.67
C ASN A 491 -0.14 9.01 4.69
N ILE A 492 0.15 9.36 5.95
CA ILE A 492 0.34 8.42 7.04
C ILE A 492 -0.78 8.45 8.09
N SER A 493 -1.79 9.28 7.93
CA SER A 493 -2.94 9.32 8.86
C SER A 493 -4.14 8.53 8.33
N ARG A 494 -4.84 7.85 9.24
CA ARG A 494 -6.05 7.07 8.95
C ARG A 494 -7.14 7.41 9.96
N ASN A 495 -8.36 7.62 9.47
CA ASN A 495 -9.55 7.79 10.31
C ASN A 495 -10.05 6.40 10.74
N ARG A 496 -9.37 5.83 11.74
CA ARG A 496 -9.58 4.47 12.20
C ARG A 496 -9.57 4.39 13.72
N TYR A 497 -10.10 3.29 14.22
CA TYR A 497 -10.20 3.03 15.65
C TYR A 497 -9.04 2.18 16.17
N TRP A 498 -8.62 1.16 15.38
CA TRP A 498 -7.60 0.19 15.76
C TRP A 498 -6.30 0.38 14.98
N GLY A 499 -5.26 0.85 15.67
CA GLY A 499 -3.92 1.12 15.10
C GLY A 499 -3.02 1.81 16.10
N ALA A 500 -1.74 1.96 15.74
CA ALA A 500 -0.83 2.82 16.48
C ALA A 500 -1.31 4.29 16.39
N PRO A 501 -1.37 5.02 17.51
CA PRO A 501 -1.86 6.39 17.50
C PRO A 501 -0.86 7.33 16.84
N ILE A 502 -1.35 8.36 16.16
CA ILE A 502 -0.51 9.51 15.82
C ILE A 502 -0.15 10.22 17.12
N PRO A 503 1.15 10.37 17.47
CA PRO A 503 1.58 10.85 18.77
C PRO A 503 1.61 12.39 18.86
N VAL A 504 0.53 13.03 18.44
CA VAL A 504 0.41 14.50 18.36
C VAL A 504 -0.73 14.97 19.25
N TRP A 505 -0.45 15.96 20.08
CA TRP A 505 -1.43 16.69 20.89
C TRP A 505 -1.54 18.11 20.38
N GLU A 506 -2.76 18.55 20.10
CA GLU A 506 -3.07 19.91 19.68
C GLU A 506 -3.93 20.60 20.72
N SER A 507 -3.80 21.92 20.81
CA SER A 507 -4.67 22.76 21.65
C SER A 507 -6.10 22.71 21.10
N ASP A 508 -7.08 22.58 22.01
CA ASP A 508 -8.51 22.64 21.68
C ASP A 508 -9.05 24.07 21.54
N ASP A 509 -8.21 25.10 21.76
CA ASP A 509 -8.56 26.52 21.56
C ASP A 509 -7.69 27.13 20.45
N PRO A 510 -8.29 27.56 19.32
CA PRO A 510 -7.55 28.17 18.22
C PRO A 510 -6.92 29.54 18.57
N ASN A 511 -7.32 30.18 19.67
CA ASN A 511 -6.69 31.42 20.12
C ASN A 511 -5.33 31.17 20.80
N TYR A 512 -5.06 29.95 21.24
CA TYR A 512 -3.82 29.51 21.84
C TYR A 512 -3.29 28.27 21.11
N PRO A 513 -2.89 28.40 19.84
CA PRO A 513 -2.48 27.27 19.02
C PRO A 513 -1.17 26.67 19.54
N ARG A 514 -1.15 25.38 19.79
CA ARG A 514 0.03 24.62 20.19
C ARG A 514 -0.06 23.21 19.67
N THR A 515 1.07 22.67 19.24
CA THR A 515 1.22 21.28 18.81
C THR A 515 2.41 20.66 19.52
N ASP A 516 2.21 19.58 20.25
CA ASP A 516 3.24 18.80 20.90
C ASP A 516 3.30 17.40 20.32
N VAL A 517 4.51 16.89 20.06
CA VAL A 517 4.74 15.56 19.49
C VAL A 517 5.61 14.74 20.44
N TYR A 518 5.18 13.52 20.72
CA TYR A 518 5.85 12.64 21.69
C TYR A 518 6.47 11.43 20.99
N GLY A 519 7.70 11.09 21.35
CA GLY A 519 8.48 10.00 20.76
C GLY A 519 8.79 8.86 21.74
N SER A 520 8.38 8.97 23.03
CA SER A 520 8.65 7.93 24.01
C SER A 520 7.61 7.91 25.14
N LEU A 521 7.55 6.78 25.83
CA LEU A 521 6.74 6.63 27.05
C LEU A 521 7.25 7.54 28.18
N ASP A 522 8.55 7.79 28.24
CA ASP A 522 9.15 8.69 29.24
C ASP A 522 8.73 10.15 29.03
N GLU A 523 8.63 10.59 27.79
CA GLU A 523 8.11 11.92 27.45
C GLU A 523 6.64 12.06 27.84
N LEU A 524 5.82 11.04 27.56
CA LEU A 524 4.41 11.01 27.98
C LEU A 524 4.26 11.01 29.50
N GLU A 525 5.02 10.18 30.21
CA GLU A 525 5.01 10.14 31.68
C GLU A 525 5.40 11.48 32.29
N ARG A 526 6.45 12.12 31.77
CA ARG A 526 6.91 13.44 32.23
C ARG A 526 5.85 14.52 32.15
N ASP A 527 5.12 14.56 31.03
CA ASP A 527 4.21 15.67 30.72
C ASP A 527 2.77 15.41 31.22
N PHE A 528 2.36 14.14 31.31
CA PHE A 528 1.01 13.77 31.74
C PHE A 528 0.98 13.15 33.17
N GLY A 529 2.14 12.86 33.75
CA GLY A 529 2.22 12.30 35.10
C GLY A 529 1.83 10.83 35.23
N VAL A 530 1.59 10.15 34.11
CA VAL A 530 1.21 8.73 34.03
C VAL A 530 1.97 8.07 32.89
N ARG A 531 2.64 6.94 33.18
CA ARG A 531 3.26 6.10 32.13
C ARG A 531 2.20 5.21 31.51
N PRO A 532 1.92 5.34 30.21
CA PRO A 532 0.95 4.48 29.55
C PRO A 532 1.42 3.03 29.54
N THR A 533 0.50 2.11 29.77
CA THR A 533 0.70 0.65 29.62
C THR A 533 0.02 0.11 28.35
N ASN A 534 -0.79 0.95 27.70
CA ASN A 534 -1.45 0.69 26.44
C ASN A 534 -1.48 1.98 25.61
N LEU A 535 -1.01 1.92 24.39
CA LEU A 535 -0.98 3.07 23.47
C LEU A 535 -2.18 3.10 22.51
N HIS A 536 -3.08 2.10 22.58
CA HIS A 536 -4.27 2.10 21.73
C HIS A 536 -5.33 3.07 22.26
N ARG A 537 -6.20 3.49 21.36
CA ARG A 537 -7.43 4.20 21.71
C ARG A 537 -8.39 3.26 22.48
N PRO A 538 -9.19 3.71 23.44
CA PRO A 538 -9.28 5.10 23.91
C PRO A 538 -8.26 5.45 25.02
N ASP A 539 -7.40 4.52 25.46
CA ASP A 539 -6.53 4.71 26.62
C ASP A 539 -5.58 5.90 26.42
N ILE A 540 -4.92 5.97 25.27
CA ILE A 540 -4.00 7.07 24.94
C ILE A 540 -4.72 8.42 24.83
N ASP A 541 -6.00 8.43 24.42
CA ASP A 541 -6.79 9.65 24.27
C ASP A 541 -7.17 10.29 25.62
N GLN A 542 -7.05 9.54 26.74
CA GLN A 542 -7.26 10.03 28.09
C GLN A 542 -6.11 10.90 28.60
N LEU A 543 -4.95 10.86 27.94
CA LEU A 543 -3.82 11.72 28.26
C LEU A 543 -4.12 13.15 27.80
N VAL A 544 -4.65 13.96 28.71
CA VAL A 544 -5.04 15.35 28.50
C VAL A 544 -4.35 16.22 29.54
N ARG A 545 -3.84 17.36 29.15
CA ARG A 545 -3.22 18.34 30.06
C ARG A 545 -3.57 19.77 29.69
N PRO A 546 -3.49 20.73 30.60
CA PRO A 546 -3.64 22.14 30.27
C PRO A 546 -2.63 22.59 29.22
N ASN A 547 -3.07 23.48 28.33
CA ASN A 547 -2.18 24.12 27.37
C ASN A 547 -1.29 25.14 28.12
N PRO A 548 0.05 24.98 28.13
CA PRO A 548 0.95 25.88 28.85
C PRO A 548 1.02 27.29 28.23
N ASP A 549 0.59 27.46 26.98
CA ASP A 549 0.59 28.77 26.29
C ASP A 549 -0.71 29.55 26.52
N ASP A 550 -1.71 28.94 27.18
CA ASP A 550 -2.95 29.60 27.56
C ASP A 550 -2.88 30.18 28.98
N PRO A 551 -2.74 31.50 29.15
CA PRO A 551 -2.71 32.12 30.47
C PRO A 551 -4.03 32.02 31.22
N THR A 552 -5.14 31.70 30.55
CA THR A 552 -6.47 31.53 31.19
C THR A 552 -6.61 30.15 31.82
N GLY A 553 -5.77 29.17 31.42
CA GLY A 553 -5.81 27.80 31.88
C GLY A 553 -7.04 26.99 31.46
N LYS A 554 -7.78 27.46 30.47
CA LYS A 554 -9.03 26.82 30.01
C LYS A 554 -8.82 25.85 28.85
N SER A 555 -7.87 26.15 27.96
CA SER A 555 -7.59 25.28 26.83
C SER A 555 -6.76 24.06 27.24
N MET A 556 -7.04 22.94 26.58
CA MET A 556 -6.42 21.66 26.88
C MET A 556 -5.67 21.15 25.63
N MET A 557 -4.57 20.46 25.89
CA MET A 557 -3.84 19.68 24.89
C MET A 557 -4.53 18.32 24.76
N ARG A 558 -5.05 18.00 23.58
CA ARG A 558 -5.72 16.73 23.26
C ARG A 558 -5.05 16.04 22.09
N ARG A 559 -4.98 14.73 22.14
CA ARG A 559 -4.44 13.95 21.03
C ARG A 559 -5.34 14.05 19.79
N VAL A 560 -4.73 14.13 18.61
CA VAL A 560 -5.44 14.05 17.34
C VAL A 560 -6.08 12.64 17.20
N PRO A 561 -7.32 12.52 16.66
CA PRO A 561 -8.05 11.24 16.72
C PRO A 561 -7.50 10.15 15.78
N GLU A 562 -6.73 10.53 14.78
CA GLU A 562 -6.23 9.62 13.76
C GLU A 562 -5.23 8.61 14.31
N VAL A 563 -5.15 7.46 13.63
CA VAL A 563 -4.10 6.44 13.81
C VAL A 563 -3.16 6.45 12.60
N LEU A 564 -1.99 5.84 12.78
CA LEU A 564 -1.01 5.68 11.70
C LEU A 564 -1.47 4.66 10.65
N ASP A 565 -1.00 4.86 9.43
CA ASP A 565 -1.01 3.86 8.39
C ASP A 565 -0.24 2.62 8.87
N CYS A 566 -0.85 1.43 8.77
CA CYS A 566 -0.20 0.17 9.15
C CYS A 566 1.11 -0.09 8.37
N TRP A 567 1.26 0.49 7.19
CA TRP A 567 2.50 0.46 6.43
C TRP A 567 3.64 1.26 7.08
N PHE A 568 3.33 2.30 7.87
CA PHE A 568 4.32 2.99 8.67
C PHE A 568 4.86 2.06 9.77
N GLU A 569 3.97 1.29 10.38
CA GLU A 569 4.33 0.33 11.40
C GLU A 569 5.15 -0.84 10.83
N SER A 570 4.66 -1.49 9.77
CA SER A 570 5.38 -2.60 9.12
C SER A 570 6.72 -2.15 8.50
N GLY A 571 6.79 -0.92 7.99
CA GLY A 571 8.03 -0.30 7.52
C GLY A 571 9.02 0.03 8.64
N SER A 572 8.55 0.15 9.89
CA SER A 572 9.36 0.36 11.09
C SER A 572 10.02 -0.92 11.63
N MET A 573 9.69 -2.09 11.05
CA MET A 573 10.07 -3.39 11.61
C MET A 573 11.57 -3.55 11.92
N PRO A 574 12.53 -3.10 11.10
CA PRO A 574 13.94 -3.36 11.37
C PRO A 574 14.42 -2.87 12.74
N TYR A 575 13.95 -1.74 13.18
CA TYR A 575 14.31 -1.13 14.45
C TYR A 575 13.26 -1.39 15.55
N ALA A 576 11.98 -1.44 15.18
CA ALA A 576 10.93 -1.62 16.16
C ALA A 576 10.87 -3.03 16.76
N GLN A 577 11.23 -4.08 16.00
CA GLN A 577 11.28 -5.45 16.50
C GLN A 577 12.30 -5.68 17.62
N VAL A 578 13.27 -4.80 17.76
CA VAL A 578 14.31 -4.84 18.79
C VAL A 578 14.18 -3.69 19.80
N HIS A 579 13.07 -2.94 19.74
CA HIS A 579 12.77 -1.80 20.60
C HIS A 579 13.84 -0.69 20.55
N TYR A 580 14.45 -0.47 19.39
CA TYR A 580 15.39 0.63 19.18
C TYR A 580 14.65 1.98 19.18
N PRO A 581 15.20 3.08 19.72
CA PRO A 581 16.55 3.21 20.33
C PRO A 581 16.57 2.94 21.85
N PHE A 582 15.48 2.48 22.45
CA PHE A 582 15.32 2.34 23.90
C PHE A 582 16.05 1.10 24.43
N GLU A 583 16.07 0.03 23.63
CA GLU A 583 16.77 -1.22 23.88
C GLU A 583 17.59 -1.63 22.67
N ASN A 584 18.57 -2.52 22.85
CA ASN A 584 19.37 -3.16 21.79
C ASN A 584 20.04 -2.19 20.80
N LYS A 585 20.32 -0.95 21.24
CA LYS A 585 20.85 0.10 20.38
C LYS A 585 22.16 -0.28 19.69
N GLU A 586 23.12 -0.76 20.46
CA GLU A 586 24.45 -1.11 19.93
C GLU A 586 24.37 -2.27 18.93
N TRP A 587 23.54 -3.27 19.22
CA TRP A 587 23.32 -4.37 18.30
C TRP A 587 22.71 -3.87 17.00
N PHE A 588 21.63 -3.09 17.05
CA PHE A 588 20.96 -2.56 15.85
C PHE A 588 21.92 -1.72 15.00
N GLU A 589 22.65 -0.77 15.58
CA GLU A 589 23.56 0.11 14.86
C GLU A 589 24.72 -0.63 14.16
N SER A 590 25.16 -1.78 14.73
CA SER A 590 26.20 -2.60 14.13
C SER A 590 25.70 -3.59 13.08
N HIS A 591 24.41 -3.95 13.08
CA HIS A 591 23.80 -4.97 12.22
C HIS A 591 22.82 -4.39 11.16
N TYR A 592 22.68 -3.10 11.10
CA TYR A 592 21.82 -2.43 10.14
C TYR A 592 22.66 -1.83 8.98
N PRO A 593 22.24 -1.99 7.72
CA PRO A 593 21.02 -2.63 7.20
C PRO A 593 21.05 -4.16 7.25
N GLY A 594 19.85 -4.79 7.23
CA GLY A 594 19.73 -6.24 7.16
C GLY A 594 20.32 -6.83 5.87
N ASP A 595 20.78 -8.06 5.93
CA ASP A 595 21.42 -8.70 4.77
C ASP A 595 20.44 -9.16 3.71
N PHE A 596 19.22 -9.59 4.11
CA PHE A 596 18.29 -10.24 3.19
C PHE A 596 16.83 -10.04 3.57
N ILE A 597 16.00 -9.82 2.54
CA ILE A 597 14.53 -9.90 2.60
C ILE A 597 13.97 -10.59 1.36
N VAL A 598 12.75 -11.11 1.46
CA VAL A 598 12.02 -11.68 0.31
C VAL A 598 10.53 -11.51 0.45
N GLU A 599 9.88 -11.07 -0.62
CA GLU A 599 8.42 -11.07 -0.78
C GLU A 599 8.06 -11.11 -2.28
N TYR A 600 6.75 -11.18 -2.60
CA TYR A 600 6.32 -11.11 -3.99
C TYR A 600 6.46 -9.69 -4.57
N ILE A 601 6.53 -9.60 -5.90
CA ILE A 601 6.84 -8.37 -6.63
C ILE A 601 5.89 -7.20 -6.34
N GLY A 602 4.65 -7.46 -5.91
CA GLY A 602 3.71 -6.41 -5.50
C GLY A 602 4.20 -5.56 -4.34
N GLN A 603 5.10 -6.11 -3.50
CA GLN A 603 5.70 -5.38 -2.37
C GLN A 603 6.66 -4.26 -2.79
N THR A 604 6.97 -4.12 -4.06
CA THR A 604 7.63 -2.91 -4.61
C THR A 604 6.81 -1.64 -4.39
N ARG A 605 5.48 -1.78 -4.20
CA ARG A 605 4.56 -0.68 -3.85
C ARG A 605 3.97 -0.85 -2.45
N GLY A 606 4.51 -1.73 -1.64
CA GLY A 606 4.11 -2.02 -0.27
C GLY A 606 5.31 -2.01 0.67
N TRP A 607 5.63 -3.16 1.27
CA TRP A 607 6.63 -3.27 2.33
C TRP A 607 8.04 -2.86 1.91
N PHE A 608 8.53 -3.24 0.72
CA PHE A 608 9.85 -2.81 0.24
C PHE A 608 9.96 -1.30 0.14
N TYR A 609 8.90 -0.64 -0.33
CA TYR A 609 8.86 0.81 -0.45
C TYR A 609 8.86 1.49 0.91
N THR A 610 7.99 1.08 1.84
CA THR A 610 7.87 1.73 3.14
C THR A 610 9.10 1.51 4.03
N LEU A 611 9.72 0.32 3.96
CA LEU A 611 11.04 0.07 4.55
C LEU A 611 12.08 1.06 4.04
N HIS A 612 12.14 1.26 2.73
CA HIS A 612 13.14 2.11 2.09
C HIS A 612 12.91 3.61 2.36
N VAL A 613 11.65 4.05 2.41
CA VAL A 613 11.28 5.43 2.79
C VAL A 613 11.77 5.74 4.20
N LEU A 614 11.38 4.91 5.18
CA LEU A 614 11.73 5.15 6.58
C LEU A 614 13.23 5.02 6.82
N ALA A 615 13.89 4.04 6.19
CA ALA A 615 15.33 3.84 6.26
C ALA A 615 16.12 5.06 5.75
N THR A 616 15.75 5.56 4.58
CA THR A 616 16.39 6.75 4.00
C THR A 616 16.18 7.98 4.89
N ALA A 617 14.95 8.21 5.34
CA ALA A 617 14.60 9.39 6.13
C ALA A 617 15.21 9.39 7.54
N LEU A 618 15.28 8.23 8.19
CA LEU A 618 15.81 8.10 9.56
C LEU A 618 17.34 7.97 9.59
N PHE A 619 17.92 7.12 8.72
CA PHE A 619 19.29 6.64 8.84
C PHE A 619 20.19 6.99 7.64
N ASP A 620 19.64 7.55 6.56
CA ASP A 620 20.37 7.81 5.30
C ASP A 620 21.06 6.55 4.73
N LYS A 621 20.40 5.39 4.87
CA LYS A 621 20.86 4.07 4.43
C LYS A 621 19.68 3.27 3.87
N PRO A 622 19.91 2.23 3.03
CA PRO A 622 18.86 1.29 2.70
C PRO A 622 18.47 0.47 3.94
N SER A 623 17.29 -0.13 3.94
CA SER A 623 16.86 -1.01 5.04
C SER A 623 17.47 -2.42 4.92
N TYR A 624 17.80 -2.85 3.71
CA TYR A 624 18.31 -4.16 3.39
C TYR A 624 19.34 -4.11 2.25
N LYS A 625 20.27 -5.07 2.25
CA LYS A 625 21.35 -5.18 1.23
C LYS A 625 20.92 -6.00 0.02
N ALA A 626 20.12 -7.05 0.23
CA ALA A 626 19.67 -7.91 -0.86
C ALA A 626 18.17 -8.22 -0.71
N VAL A 627 17.48 -8.28 -1.85
CA VAL A 627 16.05 -8.58 -1.91
C VAL A 627 15.72 -9.53 -3.05
N VAL A 628 14.93 -10.57 -2.74
CA VAL A 628 14.28 -11.41 -3.73
C VAL A 628 12.83 -10.95 -3.90
N ALA A 629 12.50 -10.49 -5.11
CA ALA A 629 11.13 -10.13 -5.48
C ALA A 629 10.60 -11.17 -6.47
N HIS A 630 9.88 -12.17 -5.95
CA HIS A 630 9.38 -13.25 -6.79
C HIS A 630 8.09 -12.89 -7.54
N GLY A 631 7.80 -13.63 -8.62
CA GLY A 631 6.59 -13.48 -9.41
C GLY A 631 5.31 -13.92 -8.69
N ILE A 632 4.20 -13.90 -9.41
CA ILE A 632 2.87 -14.23 -8.88
C ILE A 632 2.57 -15.71 -9.11
N VAL A 633 2.05 -16.37 -8.06
CA VAL A 633 1.53 -17.72 -8.15
C VAL A 633 0.10 -17.69 -8.66
N LEU A 634 -0.15 -18.39 -9.76
CA LEU A 634 -1.44 -18.44 -10.46
C LEU A 634 -2.13 -19.79 -10.24
N GLY A 635 -3.45 -19.78 -10.28
CA GLY A 635 -4.26 -20.99 -10.27
C GLY A 635 -4.09 -21.82 -11.55
N ASN A 636 -4.67 -23.03 -11.54
CA ASN A 636 -4.62 -23.96 -12.67
C ASN A 636 -5.29 -23.41 -13.96
N ASP A 637 -6.10 -22.37 -13.83
CA ASP A 637 -6.73 -21.61 -14.91
C ASP A 637 -5.85 -20.46 -15.46
N GLY A 638 -4.63 -20.27 -14.90
CA GLY A 638 -3.73 -19.17 -15.25
C GLY A 638 -4.13 -17.81 -14.70
N LEU A 639 -5.17 -17.75 -13.86
CA LEU A 639 -5.65 -16.53 -13.20
C LEU A 639 -5.12 -16.45 -11.77
N LYS A 640 -5.23 -15.27 -11.16
CA LYS A 640 -4.91 -15.09 -9.75
C LYS A 640 -5.68 -16.09 -8.88
N MET A 641 -5.00 -16.72 -7.94
CA MET A 641 -5.62 -17.66 -7.01
C MET A 641 -6.72 -17.00 -6.19
N SER A 642 -7.87 -17.68 -6.09
CA SER A 642 -9.01 -17.20 -5.31
C SER A 642 -9.70 -18.36 -4.60
N LYS A 643 -9.93 -18.21 -3.29
CA LYS A 643 -10.69 -19.20 -2.50
C LYS A 643 -12.11 -19.38 -3.04
N SER A 644 -12.73 -18.31 -3.51
CA SER A 644 -14.09 -18.35 -4.08
C SER A 644 -14.16 -19.09 -5.42
N LYS A 645 -13.07 -19.11 -6.18
CA LYS A 645 -12.98 -19.83 -7.47
C LYS A 645 -12.53 -21.28 -7.31
N GLY A 646 -11.87 -21.63 -6.19
CA GLY A 646 -11.32 -22.97 -5.99
C GLY A 646 -10.30 -23.38 -7.08
N ASN A 647 -9.59 -22.41 -7.67
CA ASN A 647 -8.73 -22.62 -8.83
C ASN A 647 -7.29 -23.04 -8.49
N TYR A 648 -7.09 -23.62 -7.31
CA TYR A 648 -5.80 -24.15 -6.89
C TYR A 648 -5.99 -25.39 -6.00
N PRO A 649 -5.00 -26.33 -5.96
CA PRO A 649 -5.09 -27.50 -5.10
C PRO A 649 -5.09 -27.12 -3.62
N ASN A 650 -5.75 -27.93 -2.79
CA ASN A 650 -5.67 -27.77 -1.35
C ASN A 650 -4.25 -28.08 -0.86
N VAL A 651 -3.64 -27.16 -0.13
CA VAL A 651 -2.24 -27.26 0.31
C VAL A 651 -2.05 -28.48 1.22
N ASN A 652 -2.96 -28.72 2.17
CA ASN A 652 -2.83 -29.84 3.11
C ASN A 652 -2.96 -31.18 2.40
N GLU A 653 -3.90 -31.31 1.44
CA GLU A 653 -4.03 -32.51 0.62
C GLU A 653 -2.77 -32.80 -0.19
N VAL A 654 -2.11 -31.76 -0.71
CA VAL A 654 -0.84 -31.91 -1.42
C VAL A 654 0.29 -32.32 -0.48
N PHE A 655 0.35 -31.72 0.73
CA PHE A 655 1.34 -32.09 1.74
C PHE A 655 1.17 -33.54 2.21
N ASP A 656 -0.05 -34.02 2.37
CA ASP A 656 -0.33 -35.38 2.83
C ASP A 656 -0.08 -36.42 1.73
N ARG A 657 -0.21 -36.03 0.47
CA ARG A 657 -0.06 -36.94 -0.67
C ARG A 657 1.34 -36.93 -1.27
N ASP A 658 1.91 -35.75 -1.51
CA ASP A 658 3.14 -35.56 -2.28
C ASP A 658 4.31 -35.07 -1.39
N GLY A 659 4.03 -34.43 -0.27
CA GLY A 659 4.99 -33.88 0.68
C GLY A 659 5.35 -32.41 0.45
N SER A 660 5.88 -31.79 1.49
CA SER A 660 6.37 -30.40 1.47
C SER A 660 7.61 -30.23 0.58
N ASP A 661 8.52 -31.22 0.56
CA ASP A 661 9.74 -31.17 -0.25
C ASP A 661 9.44 -31.24 -1.76
N ALA A 662 8.39 -31.97 -2.15
CA ALA A 662 7.93 -31.96 -3.54
C ALA A 662 7.44 -30.56 -3.95
N MET A 663 6.67 -29.92 -3.10
CA MET A 663 6.20 -28.54 -3.30
C MET A 663 7.37 -27.57 -3.33
N ARG A 664 8.32 -27.68 -2.40
CA ARG A 664 9.55 -26.87 -2.36
C ARG A 664 10.33 -26.98 -3.65
N TRP A 665 10.56 -28.21 -4.13
CA TRP A 665 11.27 -28.44 -5.38
C TRP A 665 10.56 -27.82 -6.59
N PHE A 666 9.26 -28.04 -6.70
CA PHE A 666 8.44 -27.50 -7.78
C PHE A 666 8.52 -25.96 -7.82
N LEU A 667 8.34 -25.30 -6.70
CA LEU A 667 8.36 -23.84 -6.61
C LEU A 667 9.78 -23.29 -6.88
N MET A 668 10.80 -23.86 -6.25
CA MET A 668 12.18 -23.35 -6.34
C MET A 668 12.85 -23.61 -7.69
N SER A 669 12.49 -24.69 -8.38
CA SER A 669 13.03 -24.99 -9.72
C SER A 669 12.35 -24.22 -10.86
N SER A 670 11.29 -23.49 -10.56
CA SER A 670 10.50 -22.73 -11.52
C SER A 670 11.10 -21.34 -11.83
N PRO A 671 10.65 -20.67 -12.90
CA PRO A 671 11.12 -19.32 -13.23
C PRO A 671 10.59 -18.22 -12.27
N ILE A 672 9.78 -18.57 -11.27
CA ILE A 672 9.09 -17.60 -10.39
C ILE A 672 10.06 -16.71 -9.62
N LEU A 673 11.22 -17.24 -9.19
CA LEU A 673 12.27 -16.49 -8.52
C LEU A 673 13.04 -15.54 -9.47
N ARG A 674 12.83 -15.69 -10.78
CA ARG A 674 13.39 -14.81 -11.81
C ARG A 674 12.39 -13.79 -12.34
N GLY A 675 11.28 -13.56 -11.58
CA GLY A 675 10.23 -12.60 -11.90
C GLY A 675 9.15 -13.11 -12.85
N GLY A 676 9.19 -14.39 -13.26
CA GLY A 676 8.13 -15.03 -14.03
C GLY A 676 6.96 -15.45 -13.14
N ASN A 677 5.74 -15.50 -13.70
CA ASN A 677 4.60 -16.08 -13.01
C ASN A 677 4.60 -17.60 -13.10
N LEU A 678 4.00 -18.29 -12.14
CA LEU A 678 3.91 -19.75 -12.08
C LEU A 678 2.48 -20.22 -11.93
N VAL A 679 2.02 -21.06 -12.84
CA VAL A 679 0.78 -21.81 -12.70
C VAL A 679 1.03 -23.05 -11.85
N VAL A 680 0.35 -23.16 -10.70
CA VAL A 680 0.47 -24.31 -9.81
C VAL A 680 -0.44 -25.45 -10.29
N THR A 681 0.16 -26.61 -10.55
CA THR A 681 -0.56 -27.82 -10.92
C THR A 681 -0.12 -29.00 -10.05
N GLU A 682 -1.06 -29.88 -9.72
CA GLU A 682 -0.75 -31.11 -8.97
C GLU A 682 0.27 -32.00 -9.68
N GLN A 683 0.17 -32.05 -11.02
CA GLN A 683 1.08 -32.84 -11.83
C GLN A 683 2.53 -32.31 -11.75
N GLY A 684 2.70 -30.98 -11.79
CA GLY A 684 4.02 -30.35 -11.66
C GLY A 684 4.67 -30.67 -10.31
N ILE A 685 3.87 -30.69 -9.23
CA ILE A 685 4.36 -31.05 -7.88
C ILE A 685 4.79 -32.52 -7.83
N ARG A 686 3.96 -33.45 -8.35
CA ARG A 686 4.29 -34.89 -8.45
C ARG A 686 5.53 -35.15 -9.30
N ASP A 687 5.74 -34.35 -10.33
CA ASP A 687 6.96 -34.44 -11.14
C ASP A 687 8.21 -34.12 -10.31
N GLY A 688 8.12 -33.23 -9.31
CA GLY A 688 9.20 -32.98 -8.35
C GLY A 688 9.59 -34.26 -7.57
N VAL A 689 8.61 -35.03 -7.11
CA VAL A 689 8.89 -36.34 -6.47
C VAL A 689 9.62 -37.26 -7.43
N ARG A 690 9.12 -37.42 -8.65
CA ARG A 690 9.65 -38.35 -9.64
C ARG A 690 11.02 -37.95 -10.17
N GLN A 691 11.25 -36.67 -10.41
CA GLN A 691 12.46 -36.18 -11.06
C GLN A 691 13.60 -35.85 -10.10
N ALA A 692 13.29 -35.56 -8.83
CA ALA A 692 14.29 -35.16 -7.85
C ALA A 692 14.35 -36.06 -6.62
N LEU A 693 13.24 -36.23 -5.89
CA LEU A 693 13.28 -36.91 -4.59
C LEU A 693 13.53 -38.39 -4.72
N LEU A 694 12.83 -39.07 -5.63
CA LEU A 694 13.04 -40.51 -5.87
C LEU A 694 14.45 -40.84 -6.40
N PRO A 695 15.01 -40.13 -7.38
CA PRO A 695 16.40 -40.37 -7.79
C PRO A 695 17.40 -40.16 -6.67
N LEU A 696 17.24 -39.13 -5.85
CA LEU A 696 18.12 -38.92 -4.68
C LEU A 696 17.99 -40.06 -3.68
N TRP A 697 16.76 -40.46 -3.33
CA TRP A 697 16.51 -41.60 -2.44
C TRP A 697 17.10 -42.91 -2.98
N ASN A 698 16.86 -43.22 -4.25
CA ASN A 698 17.37 -44.44 -4.88
C ASN A 698 18.88 -44.45 -4.91
N THR A 699 19.53 -43.31 -5.17
CA THR A 699 21.00 -43.20 -5.14
C THR A 699 21.53 -43.46 -3.74
N TYR A 700 20.91 -42.89 -2.71
CA TYR A 700 21.32 -43.14 -1.33
C TYR A 700 21.06 -44.58 -0.90
N SER A 701 19.92 -45.15 -1.27
CA SER A 701 19.61 -46.56 -0.98
C SER A 701 20.59 -47.53 -1.65
N PHE A 702 20.93 -47.23 -2.91
CA PHE A 702 21.98 -48.01 -3.63
C PHE A 702 23.33 -47.91 -2.93
N PHE A 703 23.74 -46.71 -2.52
CA PHE A 703 24.95 -46.52 -1.75
C PHE A 703 24.94 -47.34 -0.45
N GLN A 704 23.83 -47.30 0.33
CA GLN A 704 23.72 -48.06 1.57
C GLN A 704 23.82 -49.57 1.37
N MET A 705 23.29 -50.10 0.27
CA MET A 705 23.33 -51.51 -0.02
C MET A 705 24.74 -52.03 -0.30
N TYR A 706 25.58 -51.22 -0.95
CA TYR A 706 26.88 -51.65 -1.46
C TYR A 706 28.09 -51.04 -0.73
N ALA A 707 27.90 -50.00 0.09
CA ALA A 707 28.97 -49.43 0.86
C ALA A 707 29.42 -50.39 1.98
N SER A 708 30.73 -50.54 2.17
CA SER A 708 31.26 -51.33 3.26
C SER A 708 30.99 -50.70 4.61
N GLU A 709 30.94 -51.49 5.70
CA GLU A 709 30.76 -50.97 7.06
C GLU A 709 31.94 -50.09 7.50
N GLU A 710 33.08 -50.19 6.84
CA GLU A 710 34.27 -49.37 7.08
C GLU A 710 34.27 -48.05 6.29
N ALA A 711 33.27 -47.81 5.44
CA ALA A 711 33.17 -46.58 4.68
C ALA A 711 32.96 -45.38 5.63
N THR A 712 33.93 -44.46 5.60
CA THR A 712 33.91 -43.23 6.43
C THR A 712 34.02 -42.02 5.56
N PHE A 713 33.36 -40.91 5.99
CA PHE A 713 33.52 -39.60 5.35
C PHE A 713 34.58 -38.80 6.09
N PRO A 714 35.61 -38.24 5.38
CA PRO A 714 36.49 -37.27 6.01
C PRO A 714 35.67 -36.07 6.50
N VAL A 715 35.84 -35.69 7.77
CA VAL A 715 35.09 -34.55 8.40
C VAL A 715 35.33 -33.24 7.63
N SER A 716 36.45 -33.10 6.92
CA SER A 716 36.79 -31.95 6.09
C SER A 716 35.84 -31.70 4.90
N TYR A 717 35.00 -32.66 4.52
CA TYR A 717 34.02 -32.52 3.43
C TYR A 717 32.63 -32.08 3.91
N THR A 718 32.39 -31.95 5.21
CA THR A 718 31.15 -31.39 5.75
C THR A 718 31.03 -29.88 5.54
N HIS A 719 32.09 -29.22 5.08
CA HIS A 719 32.17 -27.83 4.69
C HIS A 719 32.56 -27.67 3.22
N LEU A 720 31.91 -28.39 2.33
CA LEU A 720 32.02 -28.09 0.91
C LEU A 720 31.49 -26.68 0.65
N THR A 721 32.40 -25.73 0.61
CA THR A 721 32.14 -24.44 0.00
C THR A 721 31.96 -24.69 -1.50
N LEU A 722 30.74 -24.72 -1.98
CA LEU A 722 30.48 -24.56 -3.39
C LEU A 722 31.11 -23.22 -3.82
N PRO A 723 31.85 -23.16 -4.93
CA PRO A 723 32.35 -21.89 -5.43
C PRO A 723 31.16 -20.98 -5.69
N THR A 724 31.03 -19.91 -4.89
CA THR A 724 29.91 -18.96 -4.93
C THR A 724 29.98 -18.00 -6.11
N SER A 725 31.01 -18.11 -6.98
CA SER A 725 31.17 -17.17 -8.10
C SER A 725 30.28 -17.43 -9.31
N ASP A 726 29.64 -18.61 -9.42
CA ASP A 726 28.91 -18.97 -10.66
C ASP A 726 27.41 -19.28 -10.49
N LEU A 727 26.81 -18.97 -9.32
CA LEU A 727 25.41 -19.28 -9.03
C LEU A 727 24.60 -18.09 -8.50
N VAL A 728 25.03 -16.86 -8.78
CA VAL A 728 24.22 -15.68 -8.51
C VAL A 728 23.85 -14.99 -9.83
#